data_b6abce5747f2002928115b57d7fd5d3a
#
_entry.id   b6abce5747f2002928115b57d7fd5d3a
#
_cell.length_a   1.000
_cell.length_b   1.000
_cell.length_c   1.000
_cell.angle_alpha   90.00
_cell.angle_beta   90.00
_cell.angle_gamma   90.00
#
_symmetry.space_group_name_H-M   'P 1'
#
loop_
_entity.id
_entity.type
_entity.pdbx_description
1 polymer ?
#
loop_
_entity_poly.entity_id
_entity_poly.type
_entity_poly.pdbx_seq_one_letter_code
_entity_poly.pdbx_strand_id
1 'polypeptide(L)'
;IQAFHPVLIDGKAIRLHPLVCAAFNADFDGDQMAVHVPLSQEAVAEAKILMMSSMNILLPASGRAIAVPSQDMILGIYYLSLEKDGVKGEHKLFTDVNEVKIALDMGQVDLHAKIRTKLDDKVIHTTVGRLIIHEILPEFVPANLWNKILKKKDIGILVDYIYKHGGYEVTPRFLDNLKNLGFKYATIAGISISIDDIRVPETKVGHITKSKKEVIEVQKQFSQGLLTEQERYNKIIDIWTEVNNRLGSEMMELVKTDKNGFNSIYMMADSGARGSAAQIRQLSGMRGLMAKPDGSIIETPIISNFREGLNVLEYFISTHGARKGLADTALKTANAGYLTRKLIDVSQNVRITVEDCGTHEGIEITDITSGNELIESLEERITGRVIAEDIIDPISNEILFAEGTLITEEDAKVVADAEVKAVTIRTPLTCKVENGLCSKCYGLNLGEQRKAKPGEAVGVVAAQSIGEPGTQLTLRTFHVGGTASATQTERELKADKEGFIRYYNIKKHVKSDGKIIVANRRNAGVLLVEPKINAPFKGKVTVETLHEEIIVTITNGKDTKKYYLRKSDVAKANELAGISGKIEGKLYLPYGNSDEVEENESIVEFIKDGWNVPNRIPFASELKVEDGAPITSKVLSGAKGIVKYYKLTGDYLERRHDINAGEPVKDKGVFAVIVDADDREALRHYIARGSIIELSDNSEVEKGSLLAVPARSEQVVIAEWDPYANPTIAEKSGIISFEDIIPGVTVSEQFDELTGTSKLVVNEYIPSGYKPTIILATEDNEIIRYSLEPKTSLNVAEGKKVDVADIIGKTPK
;
A
#
# COMPACT_ATOMS: atom_id res chain seq x y z
N ILE A 1 -25.10 -1.08 26.76
CA ILE A 1 -26.36 -0.50 27.26
C ILE A 1 -26.24 1.01 27.13
N GLN A 2 -27.26 1.68 26.55
CA GLN A 2 -27.34 3.13 26.45
C GLN A 2 -28.69 3.61 26.92
N ALA A 3 -28.76 4.84 27.45
CA ALA A 3 -30.01 5.46 27.85
C ALA A 3 -30.60 6.34 26.72
N PHE A 4 -31.93 6.34 26.64
CA PHE A 4 -32.69 7.13 25.70
C PHE A 4 -33.90 7.78 26.37
N HIS A 5 -34.34 8.90 25.86
CA HIS A 5 -35.64 9.45 26.19
C HIS A 5 -36.74 8.67 25.42
N PRO A 6 -37.72 8.10 26.11
CA PRO A 6 -38.78 7.32 25.45
C PRO A 6 -39.73 8.24 24.67
N VAL A 7 -40.09 7.82 23.47
CA VAL A 7 -41.15 8.42 22.65
C VAL A 7 -42.21 7.34 22.40
N LEU A 8 -43.48 7.64 22.75
CA LEU A 8 -44.58 6.72 22.56
C LEU A 8 -44.97 6.63 21.08
N ILE A 9 -45.07 5.41 20.60
CA ILE A 9 -45.49 5.07 19.24
C ILE A 9 -46.55 3.96 19.24
N ASP A 10 -47.35 3.92 18.18
CA ASP A 10 -48.24 2.81 17.92
C ASP A 10 -47.45 1.61 17.38
N GLY A 11 -47.80 0.40 17.80
CA GLY A 11 -47.21 -0.85 17.37
C GLY A 11 -46.42 -1.57 18.45
N LYS A 12 -45.87 -2.74 18.09
CA LYS A 12 -45.13 -3.64 19.01
C LYS A 12 -43.59 -3.65 18.79
N ALA A 13 -43.10 -2.83 17.88
CA ALA A 13 -41.68 -2.78 17.56
C ALA A 13 -41.00 -1.56 18.20
N ILE A 14 -39.74 -1.72 18.61
CA ILE A 14 -38.89 -0.63 19.08
C ILE A 14 -38.35 0.11 17.84
N ARG A 15 -38.54 1.44 17.79
CA ARG A 15 -37.89 2.30 16.81
C ARG A 15 -36.58 2.80 17.40
N LEU A 16 -35.45 2.46 16.76
CA LEU A 16 -34.13 2.81 17.22
C LEU A 16 -33.53 3.88 16.29
N HIS A 17 -32.79 4.83 16.87
CA HIS A 17 -32.10 5.86 16.09
C HIS A 17 -31.00 5.22 15.20
N PRO A 18 -30.91 5.52 13.90
CA PRO A 18 -29.98 4.85 12.98
C PRO A 18 -28.51 4.94 13.37
N LEU A 19 -28.06 6.06 13.95
CA LEU A 19 -26.66 6.26 14.31
C LEU A 19 -26.17 5.38 15.47
N VAL A 20 -27.05 4.85 16.31
CA VAL A 20 -26.65 3.94 17.40
C VAL A 20 -26.70 2.46 17.01
N CYS A 21 -27.19 2.12 15.80
CA CYS A 21 -27.21 0.76 15.32
C CYS A 21 -25.81 0.12 15.29
N ALA A 22 -24.78 0.90 14.91
CA ALA A 22 -23.39 0.44 14.88
C ALA A 22 -22.90 0.08 16.29
N ALA A 23 -23.21 0.89 17.31
CA ALA A 23 -22.82 0.66 18.71
C ALA A 23 -23.50 -0.57 19.31
N PHE A 24 -24.75 -0.87 18.93
CA PHE A 24 -25.46 -2.06 19.33
C PHE A 24 -25.18 -3.28 18.47
N ASN A 25 -24.46 -3.12 17.36
CA ASN A 25 -24.34 -4.13 16.30
C ASN A 25 -25.71 -4.72 15.93
N ALA A 26 -26.72 -3.83 15.78
CA ALA A 26 -28.11 -4.18 15.53
C ALA A 26 -28.53 -3.83 14.10
N ASP A 27 -29.32 -4.69 13.51
CA ASP A 27 -30.05 -4.43 12.28
C ASP A 27 -31.55 -4.66 12.48
N PHE A 28 -32.37 -4.48 11.45
CA PHE A 28 -33.82 -4.56 11.57
C PHE A 28 -34.41 -5.80 10.89
N ASP A 29 -33.67 -6.91 10.91
CA ASP A 29 -34.08 -8.19 10.31
C ASP A 29 -34.81 -9.13 11.30
N GLY A 30 -35.09 -8.68 12.53
CA GLY A 30 -35.74 -9.43 13.57
C GLY A 30 -34.99 -9.46 14.88
N ASP A 31 -33.94 -8.65 15.05
CA ASP A 31 -33.21 -8.51 16.30
C ASP A 31 -34.13 -8.12 17.46
N GLN A 32 -33.83 -8.68 18.64
CA GLN A 32 -34.54 -8.39 19.88
C GLN A 32 -33.69 -7.57 20.82
N MET A 33 -34.30 -6.63 21.53
CA MET A 33 -33.65 -5.82 22.55
C MET A 33 -34.43 -5.87 23.87
N ALA A 34 -33.71 -5.80 24.99
CA ALA A 34 -34.31 -5.64 26.30
C ALA A 34 -34.38 -4.17 26.69
N VAL A 35 -35.50 -3.79 27.33
CA VAL A 35 -35.71 -2.43 27.86
C VAL A 35 -35.72 -2.48 29.37
N HIS A 36 -34.94 -1.60 30.02
CA HIS A 36 -34.87 -1.45 31.45
C HIS A 36 -35.31 -0.05 31.85
N VAL A 37 -36.18 0.06 32.85
CA VAL A 37 -36.65 1.34 33.39
C VAL A 37 -35.95 1.60 34.72
N PRO A 38 -35.14 2.70 34.88
CA PRO A 38 -34.57 3.02 36.17
C PRO A 38 -35.65 3.42 37.19
N LEU A 39 -35.61 2.84 38.39
CA LEU A 39 -36.67 3.03 39.36
C LEU A 39 -36.32 4.04 40.47
N SER A 40 -35.06 4.22 40.82
CA SER A 40 -34.62 5.19 41.84
C SER A 40 -34.16 6.50 41.19
N GLN A 41 -34.13 7.56 41.97
CA GLN A 41 -33.66 8.87 41.47
C GLN A 41 -32.16 8.85 41.15
N GLU A 42 -31.38 8.08 41.91
CA GLU A 42 -29.93 7.89 41.68
C GLU A 42 -29.75 7.15 40.35
N ALA A 43 -30.50 6.06 40.08
CA ALA A 43 -30.42 5.33 38.84
C ALA A 43 -30.85 6.19 37.64
N VAL A 44 -31.84 7.07 37.80
CA VAL A 44 -32.23 8.05 36.76
C VAL A 44 -31.12 9.05 36.53
N ALA A 45 -30.44 9.54 37.58
CA ALA A 45 -29.31 10.46 37.43
C ALA A 45 -28.15 9.80 36.71
N GLU A 46 -27.77 8.58 37.11
CA GLU A 46 -26.73 7.81 36.40
C GLU A 46 -27.07 7.60 34.91
N ALA A 47 -28.30 7.20 34.60
CA ALA A 47 -28.76 7.01 33.23
C ALA A 47 -28.63 8.29 32.39
N LYS A 48 -28.97 9.45 32.98
CA LYS A 48 -28.90 10.74 32.29
C LYS A 48 -27.49 11.27 32.12
N ILE A 49 -26.63 11.10 33.11
CA ILE A 49 -25.27 11.70 33.12
C ILE A 49 -24.25 10.80 32.46
N LEU A 50 -24.33 9.47 32.67
CA LEU A 50 -23.30 8.52 32.22
C LEU A 50 -23.71 7.70 31.01
N MET A 51 -25.03 7.37 30.86
CA MET A 51 -25.45 6.37 29.90
C MET A 51 -26.18 6.92 28.68
N MET A 52 -26.45 8.23 28.62
CA MET A 52 -27.13 8.83 27.45
C MET A 52 -26.34 8.58 26.18
N SER A 53 -27.02 8.17 25.11
CA SER A 53 -26.39 7.89 23.81
C SER A 53 -25.69 9.11 23.22
N SER A 54 -26.18 10.32 23.51
CA SER A 54 -25.57 11.59 23.10
C SER A 54 -24.23 11.88 23.77
N MET A 55 -23.97 11.26 24.93
CA MET A 55 -22.70 11.41 25.65
C MET A 55 -21.68 10.31 25.30
N ASN A 56 -22.17 9.17 24.79
CA ASN A 56 -21.33 8.01 24.46
C ASN A 56 -21.13 7.88 22.94
N ILE A 57 -20.54 8.92 22.35
CA ILE A 57 -20.29 9.00 20.89
C ILE A 57 -19.00 8.28 20.52
N LEU A 58 -17.97 8.28 21.41
CA LEU A 58 -16.67 7.70 21.16
C LEU A 58 -16.60 6.23 21.57
N LEU A 59 -15.79 5.46 20.83
CA LEU A 59 -15.47 4.08 21.15
C LEU A 59 -14.36 4.02 22.22
N PRO A 60 -14.54 3.34 23.35
CA PRO A 60 -13.52 3.24 24.40
C PRO A 60 -12.21 2.58 23.93
N ALA A 61 -12.29 1.71 22.90
CA ALA A 61 -11.14 0.98 22.37
C ALA A 61 -10.16 1.86 21.59
N SER A 62 -10.68 2.81 20.80
CA SER A 62 -9.85 3.60 19.85
C SER A 62 -10.01 5.11 20.00
N GLY A 63 -10.99 5.59 20.77
CA GLY A 63 -11.29 7.01 20.89
C GLY A 63 -11.90 7.66 19.64
N ARG A 64 -12.20 6.87 18.60
CA ARG A 64 -12.87 7.35 17.38
C ARG A 64 -14.38 7.33 17.55
N ALA A 65 -15.08 8.20 16.83
CA ALA A 65 -16.53 8.22 16.88
C ALA A 65 -17.13 6.92 16.34
N ILE A 66 -18.01 6.27 17.13
CA ILE A 66 -18.81 5.12 16.72
C ILE A 66 -20.13 5.53 16.07
N ALA A 67 -20.72 6.66 16.51
CA ALA A 67 -21.92 7.23 15.94
C ALA A 67 -21.61 8.00 14.64
N VAL A 68 -21.25 7.27 13.59
CA VAL A 68 -20.94 7.83 12.27
C VAL A 68 -22.05 7.42 11.30
N PRO A 69 -22.46 8.32 10.36
CA PRO A 69 -23.37 7.96 9.30
C PRO A 69 -22.95 6.69 8.55
N SER A 70 -23.93 5.89 8.12
CA SER A 70 -23.71 4.63 7.41
C SER A 70 -24.67 4.49 6.24
N GLN A 71 -24.39 3.56 5.32
CA GLN A 71 -25.26 3.17 4.22
C GLN A 71 -25.84 4.37 3.43
N ASP A 72 -27.14 4.54 3.38
CA ASP A 72 -27.83 5.57 2.60
C ASP A 72 -27.48 7.00 3.03
N MET A 73 -27.17 7.22 4.32
CA MET A 73 -26.71 8.52 4.80
C MET A 73 -25.41 8.95 4.14
N ILE A 74 -24.42 8.01 4.07
CA ILE A 74 -23.15 8.26 3.38
C ILE A 74 -23.40 8.47 1.89
N LEU A 75 -24.22 7.62 1.27
CA LEU A 75 -24.49 7.68 -0.16
C LEU A 75 -25.10 9.02 -0.56
N GLY A 76 -26.05 9.55 0.23
CA GLY A 76 -26.64 10.86 0.00
C GLY A 76 -25.64 12.02 0.15
N ILE A 77 -24.77 11.98 1.17
CA ILE A 77 -23.72 13.00 1.37
C ILE A 77 -22.67 12.92 0.26
N TYR A 78 -22.27 11.72 -0.12
CA TYR A 78 -21.35 11.48 -1.22
C TYR A 78 -21.91 12.03 -2.53
N TYR A 79 -23.15 11.68 -2.89
CA TYR A 79 -23.84 12.21 -4.06
C TYR A 79 -23.85 13.74 -4.06
N LEU A 80 -24.18 14.36 -2.91
CA LEU A 80 -24.21 15.82 -2.74
C LEU A 80 -22.82 16.46 -2.95
N SER A 81 -21.74 15.77 -2.57
CA SER A 81 -20.37 16.27 -2.65
C SER A 81 -19.69 16.07 -4.01
N LEU A 82 -20.30 15.27 -4.92
CA LEU A 82 -19.77 15.03 -6.27
C LEU A 82 -19.76 16.30 -7.10
N GLU A 83 -18.88 16.32 -8.09
CA GLU A 83 -18.78 17.37 -9.10
C GLU A 83 -19.04 16.81 -10.50
N LYS A 84 -19.63 17.61 -11.37
CA LYS A 84 -19.92 17.24 -12.76
C LYS A 84 -19.58 18.39 -13.67
N ASP A 85 -18.80 18.10 -14.71
CA ASP A 85 -18.44 19.08 -15.74
C ASP A 85 -19.55 19.22 -16.80
N GLY A 86 -19.65 20.39 -17.42
CA GLY A 86 -20.60 20.67 -18.50
C GLY A 86 -22.06 20.80 -18.03
N VAL A 87 -22.33 21.06 -16.77
CA VAL A 87 -23.69 21.24 -16.25
C VAL A 87 -24.11 22.70 -16.19
N LYS A 88 -25.40 22.92 -16.12
CA LYS A 88 -25.99 24.29 -16.10
C LYS A 88 -25.48 25.09 -14.91
N GLY A 89 -24.98 26.28 -15.18
CA GLY A 89 -24.51 27.20 -14.14
C GLY A 89 -23.07 27.04 -13.71
N GLU A 90 -22.29 26.24 -14.44
CA GLU A 90 -20.85 26.05 -14.18
C GLU A 90 -20.08 27.38 -14.27
N HIS A 91 -19.09 27.55 -13.39
CA HIS A 91 -18.20 28.71 -13.26
C HIS A 91 -18.87 30.05 -12.91
N LYS A 92 -20.20 30.09 -12.61
CA LYS A 92 -20.84 31.29 -12.13
C LYS A 92 -20.29 31.75 -10.79
N LEU A 93 -20.27 33.09 -10.61
CA LEU A 93 -19.89 33.73 -9.36
C LEU A 93 -21.16 34.14 -8.60
N PHE A 94 -21.24 33.80 -7.33
CA PHE A 94 -22.33 34.18 -6.43
C PHE A 94 -21.76 34.95 -5.24
N THR A 95 -22.57 35.90 -4.76
CA THR A 95 -22.17 36.78 -3.67
C THR A 95 -22.31 36.09 -2.30
N ASP A 96 -23.36 35.25 -2.15
CA ASP A 96 -23.72 34.60 -0.89
C ASP A 96 -24.32 33.21 -1.13
N VAL A 97 -24.29 32.36 -0.10
CA VAL A 97 -24.88 31.01 -0.08
C VAL A 97 -26.41 31.06 -0.36
N ASN A 98 -27.12 32.10 0.14
CA ASN A 98 -28.55 32.26 -0.09
C ASN A 98 -28.88 32.48 -1.56
N GLU A 99 -28.05 33.26 -2.28
CA GLU A 99 -28.19 33.45 -3.72
C GLU A 99 -28.03 32.13 -4.49
N VAL A 100 -27.08 31.28 -4.08
CA VAL A 100 -26.88 29.95 -4.67
C VAL A 100 -28.13 29.07 -4.50
N LYS A 101 -28.76 29.08 -3.32
CA LYS A 101 -30.01 28.33 -3.06
C LYS A 101 -31.17 28.81 -3.93
N ILE A 102 -31.38 30.10 -4.03
CA ILE A 102 -32.42 30.68 -4.89
C ILE A 102 -32.16 30.28 -6.35
N ALA A 103 -30.90 30.32 -6.80
CA ALA A 103 -30.54 29.95 -8.15
C ALA A 103 -30.74 28.43 -8.41
N LEU A 104 -30.53 27.58 -7.38
CA LEU A 104 -30.81 26.15 -7.43
C LEU A 104 -32.33 25.89 -7.54
N ASP A 105 -33.11 26.53 -6.68
CA ASP A 105 -34.58 26.38 -6.66
C ASP A 105 -35.25 26.91 -7.96
N MET A 106 -34.69 27.93 -8.57
CA MET A 106 -35.08 28.42 -9.89
C MET A 106 -34.56 27.57 -11.06
N GLY A 107 -33.78 26.51 -10.80
CA GLY A 107 -33.19 25.66 -11.83
C GLY A 107 -32.18 26.38 -12.73
N GLN A 108 -31.54 27.46 -12.25
CA GLN A 108 -30.50 28.19 -13.00
C GLN A 108 -29.09 27.56 -12.82
N VAL A 109 -28.92 26.76 -11.78
CA VAL A 109 -27.68 26.06 -11.45
C VAL A 109 -28.00 24.62 -11.09
N ASP A 110 -27.14 23.68 -11.51
CA ASP A 110 -27.22 22.26 -11.13
C ASP A 110 -26.58 22.03 -9.76
N LEU A 111 -27.04 20.97 -9.06
CA LEU A 111 -26.53 20.59 -7.74
C LEU A 111 -25.01 20.30 -7.76
N HIS A 112 -24.50 19.71 -8.85
CA HIS A 112 -23.12 19.28 -9.02
C HIS A 112 -22.24 20.31 -9.75
N ALA A 113 -22.80 21.51 -10.06
CA ALA A 113 -22.08 22.55 -10.80
C ALA A 113 -20.92 23.12 -9.97
N LYS A 114 -19.75 23.24 -10.60
CA LYS A 114 -18.59 23.97 -10.05
C LYS A 114 -18.86 25.46 -10.08
N ILE A 115 -18.93 26.10 -8.93
CA ILE A 115 -19.22 27.53 -8.78
C ILE A 115 -18.16 28.23 -7.96
N ARG A 116 -18.19 29.55 -8.00
CA ARG A 116 -17.40 30.42 -7.13
C ARG A 116 -18.35 31.21 -6.23
N THR A 117 -18.08 31.22 -4.93
CA THR A 117 -18.87 32.00 -3.98
C THR A 117 -17.96 32.67 -2.96
N LYS A 118 -18.41 33.75 -2.38
CA LYS A 118 -17.73 34.44 -1.29
C LYS A 118 -18.15 33.81 0.04
N LEU A 119 -17.20 33.32 0.82
CA LEU A 119 -17.39 32.84 2.17
C LEU A 119 -16.30 33.48 3.05
N ASP A 120 -16.69 34.10 4.19
CA ASP A 120 -15.75 34.77 5.11
C ASP A 120 -14.79 35.76 4.41
N ASP A 121 -15.29 36.55 3.50
CA ASP A 121 -14.53 37.50 2.65
C ASP A 121 -13.53 36.88 1.66
N LYS A 122 -13.49 35.57 1.56
CA LYS A 122 -12.65 34.85 0.58
C LYS A 122 -13.49 34.24 -0.52
N VAL A 123 -12.99 34.32 -1.76
CA VAL A 123 -13.63 33.60 -2.89
C VAL A 123 -13.16 32.15 -2.88
N ILE A 124 -14.12 31.25 -2.75
CA ILE A 124 -13.89 29.80 -2.69
C ILE A 124 -14.43 29.15 -3.96
N HIS A 125 -13.69 28.20 -4.51
CA HIS A 125 -14.14 27.29 -5.56
C HIS A 125 -14.78 26.07 -4.91
N THR A 126 -16.06 25.80 -5.23
CA THR A 126 -16.83 24.73 -4.60
C THR A 126 -17.98 24.28 -5.52
N THR A 127 -18.78 23.32 -5.05
CA THR A 127 -20.03 22.95 -5.73
C THR A 127 -21.24 23.38 -4.90
N VAL A 128 -22.39 23.49 -5.56
CA VAL A 128 -23.66 23.84 -4.88
C VAL A 128 -23.94 22.85 -3.75
N GLY A 129 -23.75 21.56 -3.99
CA GLY A 129 -23.99 20.52 -2.99
C GLY A 129 -23.07 20.63 -1.76
N ARG A 130 -21.79 20.97 -1.94
CA ARG A 130 -20.86 21.16 -0.82
C ARG A 130 -21.25 22.38 0.03
N LEU A 131 -21.80 23.43 -0.57
CA LEU A 131 -22.33 24.58 0.20
C LEU A 131 -23.56 24.20 1.06
N ILE A 132 -24.41 23.30 0.59
CA ILE A 132 -25.51 22.77 1.38
C ILE A 132 -25.00 21.96 2.58
N ILE A 133 -23.90 21.24 2.42
CA ILE A 133 -23.23 20.55 3.55
C ILE A 133 -22.63 21.58 4.52
N HIS A 134 -22.01 22.64 4.01
CA HIS A 134 -21.43 23.70 4.84
C HIS A 134 -22.46 24.34 5.77
N GLU A 135 -23.70 24.49 5.35
CA GLU A 135 -24.75 25.12 6.17
C GLU A 135 -25.05 24.39 7.49
N ILE A 136 -24.86 23.08 7.52
CA ILE A 136 -25.07 22.28 8.74
C ILE A 136 -23.81 22.17 9.60
N LEU A 137 -22.65 22.65 9.10
CA LEU A 137 -21.40 22.61 9.83
C LEU A 137 -21.30 23.75 10.85
N PRO A 138 -20.67 23.50 12.01
CA PRO A 138 -20.27 24.59 12.92
C PRO A 138 -19.23 25.52 12.27
N GLU A 139 -19.24 26.79 12.65
CA GLU A 139 -18.38 27.85 12.07
C GLU A 139 -16.87 27.58 12.22
N PHE A 140 -16.45 26.81 13.23
CA PHE A 140 -15.02 26.51 13.47
C PHE A 140 -14.45 25.45 12.53
N VAL A 141 -15.23 24.84 11.62
CA VAL A 141 -14.76 23.77 10.73
C VAL A 141 -14.03 24.35 9.52
N PRO A 142 -12.74 24.03 9.31
CA PRO A 142 -11.98 24.57 8.19
C PRO A 142 -12.42 23.99 6.84
N ALA A 143 -12.30 24.80 5.77
CA ALA A 143 -12.76 24.45 4.43
C ALA A 143 -12.11 23.18 3.83
N ASN A 144 -10.88 22.86 4.19
CA ASN A 144 -10.17 21.66 3.71
C ASN A 144 -10.83 20.34 4.13
N LEU A 145 -11.63 20.33 5.20
CA LEU A 145 -12.32 19.13 5.68
C LEU A 145 -13.62 18.84 4.94
N TRP A 146 -14.33 19.85 4.43
CA TRP A 146 -15.63 19.68 3.80
C TRP A 146 -15.66 19.99 2.30
N ASN A 147 -14.75 20.83 1.79
CA ASN A 147 -14.73 21.21 0.37
C ASN A 147 -14.02 20.18 -0.52
N LYS A 148 -14.39 18.93 -0.37
CA LYS A 148 -13.91 17.79 -1.15
C LYS A 148 -15.02 16.76 -1.31
N ILE A 149 -14.77 15.71 -2.07
CA ILE A 149 -15.68 14.56 -2.13
C ILE A 149 -15.61 13.83 -0.78
N LEU A 150 -16.77 13.77 -0.10
CA LEU A 150 -16.87 13.19 1.25
C LEU A 150 -17.16 11.70 1.19
N LYS A 151 -16.17 10.89 1.50
CA LYS A 151 -16.28 9.43 1.68
C LYS A 151 -16.49 9.10 3.16
N LYS A 152 -16.81 7.84 3.47
CA LYS A 152 -17.01 7.36 4.85
C LYS A 152 -15.86 7.75 5.79
N LYS A 153 -14.61 7.62 5.32
CA LYS A 153 -13.41 8.00 6.12
C LYS A 153 -13.38 9.50 6.39
N ASP A 154 -13.66 10.33 5.39
CA ASP A 154 -13.67 11.79 5.53
C ASP A 154 -14.75 12.28 6.48
N ILE A 155 -15.94 11.67 6.42
CA ILE A 155 -17.03 11.95 7.36
C ILE A 155 -16.62 11.56 8.77
N GLY A 156 -15.93 10.43 8.98
CA GLY A 156 -15.37 10.04 10.27
C GLY A 156 -14.41 11.09 10.83
N ILE A 157 -13.45 11.55 10.04
CA ILE A 157 -12.49 12.61 10.41
C ILE A 157 -13.23 13.91 10.74
N LEU A 158 -14.25 14.27 9.98
CA LEU A 158 -15.06 15.46 10.20
C LEU A 158 -15.81 15.38 11.54
N VAL A 159 -16.41 14.24 11.87
CA VAL A 159 -17.12 14.01 13.14
C VAL A 159 -16.15 14.07 14.32
N ASP A 160 -14.98 13.44 14.20
CA ASP A 160 -13.93 13.47 15.24
C ASP A 160 -13.43 14.89 15.47
N TYR A 161 -13.23 15.68 14.41
CA TYR A 161 -12.83 17.08 14.50
C TYR A 161 -13.89 17.93 15.22
N ILE A 162 -15.18 17.77 14.84
CA ILE A 162 -16.29 18.49 15.47
C ILE A 162 -16.44 18.10 16.95
N TYR A 163 -16.21 16.82 17.28
CA TYR A 163 -16.28 16.38 18.68
C TYR A 163 -15.16 17.00 19.54
N LYS A 164 -13.93 17.07 19.01
CA LYS A 164 -12.78 17.66 19.74
C LYS A 164 -12.98 19.14 20.05
N HIS A 165 -13.57 19.91 19.12
CA HIS A 165 -13.72 21.37 19.26
C HIS A 165 -15.07 21.79 19.81
N GLY A 166 -16.15 21.05 19.49
CA GLY A 166 -17.52 21.39 19.86
C GLY A 166 -18.11 20.55 21.01
N GLY A 167 -17.43 19.45 21.38
CA GLY A 167 -17.83 18.59 22.49
C GLY A 167 -19.17 17.87 22.27
N TYR A 168 -19.72 17.37 23.38
CA TYR A 168 -20.96 16.56 23.38
C TYR A 168 -22.25 17.37 23.15
N GLU A 169 -22.21 18.70 23.13
CA GLU A 169 -23.41 19.54 22.90
C GLU A 169 -23.66 19.78 21.42
N VAL A 170 -22.58 20.04 20.65
CA VAL A 170 -22.67 20.39 19.23
C VAL A 170 -22.74 19.15 18.35
N THR A 171 -21.96 18.12 18.68
CA THR A 171 -21.81 16.92 17.83
C THR A 171 -23.12 16.16 17.59
N PRO A 172 -24.01 15.88 18.59
CA PRO A 172 -25.25 15.18 18.32
C PRO A 172 -26.18 15.95 17.37
N ARG A 173 -26.24 17.29 17.53
CA ARG A 173 -27.06 18.14 16.65
C ARG A 173 -26.55 18.10 15.21
N PHE A 174 -25.24 18.20 15.05
CA PHE A 174 -24.60 18.06 13.75
C PHE A 174 -24.89 16.69 13.12
N LEU A 175 -24.73 15.60 13.87
CA LEU A 175 -25.00 14.24 13.41
C LEU A 175 -26.45 14.02 12.98
N ASP A 176 -27.42 14.61 13.70
CA ASP A 176 -28.84 14.54 13.34
C ASP A 176 -29.15 15.31 12.05
N ASN A 177 -28.55 16.50 11.90
CA ASN A 177 -28.68 17.28 10.68
C ASN A 177 -28.05 16.57 9.49
N LEU A 178 -26.85 16.00 9.68
CA LEU A 178 -26.12 15.24 8.65
C LEU A 178 -26.91 13.98 8.23
N LYS A 179 -27.48 13.25 9.18
CA LYS A 179 -28.37 12.10 8.93
C LYS A 179 -29.56 12.49 8.08
N ASN A 180 -30.26 13.55 8.45
CA ASN A 180 -31.45 14.02 7.74
C ASN A 180 -31.08 14.48 6.32
N LEU A 181 -29.97 15.21 6.17
CA LEU A 181 -29.47 15.64 4.88
C LEU A 181 -29.10 14.44 4.00
N GLY A 182 -28.40 13.45 4.56
CA GLY A 182 -28.02 12.23 3.87
C GLY A 182 -29.22 11.46 3.33
N PHE A 183 -30.24 11.22 4.13
CA PHE A 183 -31.45 10.54 3.69
C PHE A 183 -32.25 11.34 2.64
N LYS A 184 -32.34 12.66 2.82
CA LYS A 184 -33.03 13.53 1.84
C LYS A 184 -32.37 13.41 0.46
N TYR A 185 -31.05 13.53 0.38
CA TYR A 185 -30.36 13.52 -0.90
C TYR A 185 -30.15 12.10 -1.46
N ALA A 186 -30.12 11.06 -0.64
CA ALA A 186 -30.19 9.68 -1.13
C ALA A 186 -31.54 9.40 -1.83
N THR A 187 -32.62 9.93 -1.28
CA THR A 187 -33.96 9.84 -1.89
C THR A 187 -34.04 10.62 -3.19
N ILE A 188 -33.51 11.85 -3.23
CA ILE A 188 -33.51 12.70 -4.45
C ILE A 188 -32.63 12.07 -5.53
N ALA A 189 -31.49 11.50 -5.17
CA ALA A 189 -30.56 10.83 -6.10
C ALA A 189 -31.18 9.61 -6.79
N GLY A 190 -32.10 8.90 -6.12
CA GLY A 190 -32.82 7.74 -6.67
C GLY A 190 -31.88 6.67 -7.20
N ILE A 191 -30.76 6.41 -6.49
CA ILE A 191 -29.72 5.48 -6.93
C ILE A 191 -30.27 4.05 -6.94
N SER A 192 -30.21 3.41 -8.10
CA SER A 192 -30.59 2.02 -8.30
C SER A 192 -29.54 1.28 -9.12
N ILE A 193 -29.52 -0.04 -9.03
CA ILE A 193 -28.57 -0.91 -9.72
C ILE A 193 -29.31 -1.72 -10.78
N SER A 194 -28.75 -1.76 -11.99
CA SER A 194 -29.15 -2.68 -13.07
C SER A 194 -28.00 -3.61 -13.43
N ILE A 195 -28.32 -4.68 -14.18
CA ILE A 195 -27.30 -5.60 -14.72
C ILE A 195 -26.39 -4.86 -15.68
N ASP A 196 -26.89 -3.84 -16.39
CA ASP A 196 -26.08 -3.04 -17.33
C ASP A 196 -25.04 -2.14 -16.65
N ASP A 197 -25.25 -1.81 -15.38
CA ASP A 197 -24.26 -1.03 -14.60
C ASP A 197 -23.02 -1.86 -14.23
N ILE A 198 -23.12 -3.19 -14.31
CA ILE A 198 -22.02 -4.11 -14.07
C ILE A 198 -21.22 -4.28 -15.36
N ARG A 199 -20.25 -3.42 -15.61
CA ARG A 199 -19.40 -3.45 -16.79
C ARG A 199 -18.32 -4.52 -16.70
N VAL A 200 -18.17 -5.37 -17.73
CA VAL A 200 -17.09 -6.36 -17.82
C VAL A 200 -16.00 -5.79 -18.74
N PRO A 201 -14.73 -5.78 -18.31
CA PRO A 201 -13.63 -5.32 -19.16
C PRO A 201 -13.45 -6.18 -20.39
N GLU A 202 -13.34 -5.56 -21.58
CA GLU A 202 -13.08 -6.27 -22.83
C GLU A 202 -11.71 -6.95 -22.85
N THR A 203 -10.75 -6.42 -22.07
CA THR A 203 -9.39 -6.93 -21.90
C THR A 203 -9.33 -8.29 -21.19
N LYS A 204 -10.40 -8.68 -20.45
CA LYS A 204 -10.47 -9.92 -19.66
C LYS A 204 -10.01 -11.16 -20.43
N VAL A 205 -10.52 -11.37 -21.64
CA VAL A 205 -10.21 -12.56 -22.46
C VAL A 205 -8.72 -12.59 -22.83
N GLY A 206 -8.14 -11.43 -23.12
CA GLY A 206 -6.73 -11.30 -23.45
C GLY A 206 -5.82 -11.69 -22.28
N HIS A 207 -6.09 -11.15 -21.08
CA HIS A 207 -5.33 -11.48 -19.87
C HIS A 207 -5.43 -12.96 -19.50
N ILE A 208 -6.63 -13.53 -19.52
CA ILE A 208 -6.84 -14.95 -19.22
C ILE A 208 -6.08 -15.84 -20.20
N THR A 209 -6.10 -15.51 -21.48
CA THR A 209 -5.41 -16.31 -22.52
C THR A 209 -3.89 -16.25 -22.35
N LYS A 210 -3.35 -15.08 -22.00
CA LYS A 210 -1.92 -14.90 -21.70
C LYS A 210 -1.52 -15.76 -20.50
N SER A 211 -2.23 -15.67 -19.40
CA SER A 211 -1.90 -16.39 -18.19
C SER A 211 -2.07 -17.90 -18.28
N LYS A 212 -3.03 -18.38 -19.09
CA LYS A 212 -3.11 -19.81 -19.41
C LYS A 212 -1.85 -20.31 -20.14
N LYS A 213 -1.25 -19.51 -21.02
CA LYS A 213 0.01 -19.87 -21.69
C LYS A 213 1.18 -19.90 -20.70
N GLU A 214 1.25 -18.93 -19.78
CA GLU A 214 2.27 -18.88 -18.73
C GLU A 214 2.16 -20.08 -17.78
N VAL A 215 0.96 -20.49 -17.39
CA VAL A 215 0.73 -21.71 -16.58
C VAL A 215 1.21 -22.96 -17.30
N ILE A 216 0.95 -23.10 -18.61
CA ILE A 216 1.41 -24.23 -19.43
C ILE A 216 2.95 -24.26 -19.46
N GLU A 217 3.59 -23.10 -19.57
CA GLU A 217 5.05 -23.00 -19.54
C GLU A 217 5.64 -23.41 -18.18
N VAL A 218 5.03 -22.99 -17.08
CA VAL A 218 5.42 -23.42 -15.72
C VAL A 218 5.25 -24.95 -15.56
N GLN A 219 4.18 -25.52 -16.11
CA GLN A 219 3.97 -26.98 -16.10
C GLN A 219 5.02 -27.72 -16.93
N LYS A 220 5.45 -27.18 -18.08
CA LYS A 220 6.57 -27.74 -18.85
C LYS A 220 7.88 -27.69 -18.07
N GLN A 221 8.21 -26.55 -17.43
CA GLN A 221 9.40 -26.44 -16.61
C GLN A 221 9.39 -27.47 -15.46
N PHE A 222 8.23 -27.70 -14.84
CA PHE A 222 8.05 -28.73 -13.84
C PHE A 222 8.29 -30.14 -14.44
N SER A 223 7.69 -30.49 -15.57
CA SER A 223 7.89 -31.78 -16.23
C SER A 223 9.33 -32.01 -16.68
N GLN A 224 10.12 -30.97 -16.89
CA GLN A 224 11.55 -31.02 -17.17
C GLN A 224 12.42 -31.12 -15.91
N GLY A 225 11.84 -31.17 -14.71
CA GLY A 225 12.54 -31.22 -13.44
C GLY A 225 13.24 -29.93 -13.01
N LEU A 226 12.94 -28.79 -13.67
CA LEU A 226 13.54 -27.51 -13.36
C LEU A 226 12.92 -26.84 -12.12
N LEU A 227 11.70 -27.23 -11.74
CA LEU A 227 10.95 -26.70 -10.60
C LEU A 227 10.56 -27.82 -9.65
N THR A 228 10.46 -27.50 -8.36
CA THR A 228 9.84 -28.38 -7.37
C THR A 228 8.31 -28.26 -7.43
N GLU A 229 7.58 -29.20 -6.84
CA GLU A 229 6.11 -29.14 -6.78
C GLU A 229 5.62 -27.88 -6.04
N GLN A 230 6.27 -27.50 -4.95
CA GLN A 230 5.92 -26.32 -4.18
C GLN A 230 6.18 -25.02 -4.98
N GLU A 231 7.30 -24.93 -5.70
CA GLU A 231 7.59 -23.78 -6.57
C GLU A 231 6.57 -23.68 -7.71
N ARG A 232 6.21 -24.79 -8.33
CA ARG A 232 5.18 -24.85 -9.35
C ARG A 232 3.84 -24.33 -8.81
N TYR A 233 3.41 -24.86 -7.67
CA TYR A 233 2.18 -24.46 -6.99
C TYR A 233 2.15 -22.97 -6.68
N ASN A 234 3.21 -22.43 -6.07
CA ASN A 234 3.30 -21.01 -5.73
C ASN A 234 3.29 -20.13 -6.98
N LYS A 235 4.04 -20.48 -8.03
CA LYS A 235 4.05 -19.73 -9.31
C LYS A 235 2.67 -19.68 -9.98
N ILE A 236 1.92 -20.77 -9.97
CA ILE A 236 0.57 -20.82 -10.53
C ILE A 236 -0.38 -19.89 -9.75
N ILE A 237 -0.31 -19.92 -8.41
CA ILE A 237 -1.13 -19.03 -7.56
C ILE A 237 -0.78 -17.56 -7.82
N ASP A 238 0.50 -17.23 -7.94
CA ASP A 238 0.93 -15.87 -8.23
C ASP A 238 0.41 -15.35 -9.56
N ILE A 239 0.56 -16.15 -10.64
CA ILE A 239 0.04 -15.78 -11.96
C ILE A 239 -1.44 -15.43 -11.87
N TRP A 240 -2.26 -16.26 -11.23
CA TRP A 240 -3.69 -16.00 -11.12
C TRP A 240 -4.04 -14.88 -10.17
N THR A 241 -3.26 -14.66 -9.12
CA THR A 241 -3.44 -13.54 -8.19
C THR A 241 -3.15 -12.21 -8.90
N GLU A 242 -2.06 -12.14 -9.68
CA GLU A 242 -1.70 -10.95 -10.45
C GLU A 242 -2.80 -10.60 -11.46
N VAL A 243 -3.28 -11.57 -12.23
CA VAL A 243 -4.38 -11.35 -13.18
C VAL A 243 -5.63 -10.86 -12.49
N ASN A 244 -5.99 -11.47 -11.36
CA ASN A 244 -7.17 -11.08 -10.59
C ASN A 244 -7.06 -9.64 -10.07
N ASN A 245 -5.88 -9.22 -9.60
CA ASN A 245 -5.65 -7.85 -9.14
C ASN A 245 -5.65 -6.86 -10.30
N ARG A 246 -5.00 -7.18 -11.43
CA ARG A 246 -4.96 -6.36 -12.62
C ARG A 246 -6.36 -6.13 -13.21
N LEU A 247 -7.14 -7.21 -13.36
CA LEU A 247 -8.54 -7.10 -13.78
C LEU A 247 -9.38 -6.28 -12.81
N GLY A 248 -9.12 -6.40 -11.51
CA GLY A 248 -9.78 -5.59 -10.49
C GLY A 248 -9.51 -4.10 -10.65
N SER A 249 -8.26 -3.71 -10.93
CA SER A 249 -7.88 -2.31 -11.16
C SER A 249 -8.48 -1.74 -12.45
N GLU A 250 -8.39 -2.49 -13.55
CA GLU A 250 -8.97 -2.10 -14.85
C GLU A 250 -10.50 -1.97 -14.77
N MET A 251 -11.16 -2.87 -14.06
CA MET A 251 -12.60 -2.82 -13.82
C MET A 251 -12.99 -1.58 -13.01
N MET A 252 -12.27 -1.27 -11.93
CA MET A 252 -12.58 -0.09 -11.11
C MET A 252 -12.40 1.20 -11.90
N GLU A 253 -11.40 1.27 -12.78
CA GLU A 253 -11.19 2.42 -13.66
C GLU A 253 -12.31 2.53 -14.71
N LEU A 254 -12.72 1.41 -15.30
CA LEU A 254 -13.82 1.36 -16.26
C LEU A 254 -15.14 1.83 -15.63
N VAL A 255 -15.48 1.35 -14.44
CA VAL A 255 -16.71 1.75 -13.74
C VAL A 255 -16.64 3.20 -13.26
N LYS A 256 -15.45 3.70 -12.91
CA LYS A 256 -15.20 5.11 -12.57
C LYS A 256 -15.47 6.05 -13.74
N THR A 257 -15.05 5.67 -14.95
CA THR A 257 -15.25 6.49 -16.15
C THR A 257 -16.65 6.36 -16.76
N ASP A 258 -17.39 5.30 -16.43
CA ASP A 258 -18.75 5.09 -16.91
C ASP A 258 -19.70 6.17 -16.36
N LYS A 259 -20.61 6.65 -17.21
CA LYS A 259 -21.57 7.71 -16.91
C LYS A 259 -20.93 8.97 -16.28
N ASN A 260 -19.67 9.29 -16.62
CA ASN A 260 -18.92 10.42 -16.07
C ASN A 260 -18.82 10.40 -14.52
N GLY A 261 -18.61 9.20 -13.95
CA GLY A 261 -18.46 9.00 -12.51
C GLY A 261 -19.79 8.80 -11.74
N PHE A 262 -20.94 8.80 -12.42
CA PHE A 262 -22.27 8.58 -11.82
C PHE A 262 -22.80 7.15 -12.00
N ASN A 263 -21.88 6.17 -12.13
CA ASN A 263 -22.28 4.77 -12.09
C ASN A 263 -22.68 4.41 -10.64
N SER A 264 -23.89 3.82 -10.47
CA SER A 264 -24.47 3.51 -9.16
C SER A 264 -23.59 2.59 -8.33
N ILE A 265 -22.96 1.57 -8.95
CA ILE A 265 -22.08 0.61 -8.28
C ILE A 265 -20.79 1.30 -7.82
N TYR A 266 -20.22 2.15 -8.68
CA TYR A 266 -19.05 2.94 -8.32
C TYR A 266 -19.32 3.85 -7.13
N MET A 267 -20.42 4.61 -7.17
CA MET A 267 -20.81 5.50 -6.07
C MET A 267 -21.00 4.77 -4.74
N MET A 268 -21.62 3.57 -4.76
CA MET A 268 -21.80 2.77 -3.54
C MET A 268 -20.47 2.27 -2.94
N ALA A 269 -19.55 1.82 -3.78
CA ALA A 269 -18.26 1.28 -3.33
C ALA A 269 -17.26 2.37 -2.95
N ASP A 270 -17.12 3.42 -3.77
CA ASP A 270 -16.15 4.49 -3.55
C ASP A 270 -16.53 5.36 -2.34
N SER A 271 -17.83 5.61 -2.12
CA SER A 271 -18.31 6.27 -0.91
C SER A 271 -18.04 5.48 0.37
N GLY A 272 -17.87 4.16 0.29
CA GLY A 272 -17.83 3.25 1.44
C GLY A 272 -19.19 3.00 2.09
N ALA A 273 -20.30 3.34 1.42
CA ALA A 273 -21.64 3.08 1.90
C ALA A 273 -21.98 1.60 1.92
N ARG A 274 -21.71 0.89 0.82
CA ARG A 274 -21.94 -0.55 0.70
C ARG A 274 -21.05 -1.16 -0.39
N GLY A 275 -20.57 -2.37 -0.12
CA GLY A 275 -19.72 -3.10 -1.05
C GLY A 275 -18.24 -2.74 -0.93
N SER A 276 -17.39 -3.66 -1.37
CA SER A 276 -15.94 -3.49 -1.46
C SER A 276 -15.50 -3.73 -2.89
N ALA A 277 -14.31 -3.22 -3.26
CA ALA A 277 -13.70 -3.47 -4.56
C ALA A 277 -13.58 -4.98 -4.87
N ALA A 278 -13.30 -5.80 -3.82
CA ALA A 278 -13.24 -7.25 -3.95
C ALA A 278 -14.60 -7.89 -4.31
N GLN A 279 -15.71 -7.39 -3.75
CA GLN A 279 -17.05 -7.86 -4.08
C GLN A 279 -17.47 -7.47 -5.50
N ILE A 280 -17.16 -6.24 -5.92
CA ILE A 280 -17.45 -5.78 -7.29
C ILE A 280 -16.62 -6.57 -8.30
N ARG A 281 -15.36 -6.89 -7.99
CA ARG A 281 -14.51 -7.73 -8.83
C ARG A 281 -15.13 -9.11 -9.08
N GLN A 282 -15.79 -9.71 -8.09
CA GLN A 282 -16.52 -10.98 -8.26
C GLN A 282 -17.75 -10.83 -9.16
N LEU A 283 -18.37 -9.64 -9.20
CA LEU A 283 -19.55 -9.37 -10.04
C LEU A 283 -19.20 -9.23 -11.52
N SER A 284 -18.11 -8.52 -11.85
CA SER A 284 -17.78 -8.11 -13.23
C SER A 284 -16.37 -8.52 -13.71
N GLY A 285 -15.44 -8.84 -12.82
CA GLY A 285 -14.11 -9.31 -13.18
C GLY A 285 -14.00 -10.83 -13.27
N MET A 286 -13.34 -11.44 -12.28
CA MET A 286 -13.34 -12.90 -12.06
C MET A 286 -13.47 -13.20 -10.57
N ARG A 287 -13.99 -14.38 -10.24
CA ARG A 287 -14.11 -14.79 -8.84
C ARG A 287 -12.74 -15.11 -8.23
N GLY A 288 -11.84 -15.71 -9.02
CA GLY A 288 -10.46 -15.95 -8.63
C GLY A 288 -10.23 -17.28 -7.94
N LEU A 289 -9.16 -17.35 -7.12
CA LEU A 289 -8.73 -18.55 -6.42
C LEU A 289 -9.60 -18.84 -5.20
N MET A 290 -9.88 -20.12 -4.94
CA MET A 290 -10.70 -20.59 -3.82
C MET A 290 -9.87 -21.39 -2.83
N ALA A 291 -10.17 -21.23 -1.54
CA ALA A 291 -9.54 -22.01 -0.48
C ALA A 291 -10.24 -23.36 -0.29
N LYS A 292 -9.45 -24.44 -0.10
CA LYS A 292 -9.94 -25.73 0.36
C LYS A 292 -10.28 -25.70 1.86
N PRO A 293 -11.01 -26.72 2.38
CA PRO A 293 -11.26 -26.82 3.80
C PRO A 293 -10.02 -26.89 4.69
N ASP A 294 -8.91 -27.47 4.20
CA ASP A 294 -7.62 -27.57 4.88
C ASP A 294 -6.85 -26.22 4.94
N GLY A 295 -7.28 -25.22 4.20
CA GLY A 295 -6.66 -23.89 4.11
C GLY A 295 -5.75 -23.71 2.90
N SER A 296 -5.38 -24.77 2.18
CA SER A 296 -4.66 -24.67 0.92
C SER A 296 -5.51 -24.02 -0.17
N ILE A 297 -4.88 -23.47 -1.19
CA ILE A 297 -5.56 -22.79 -2.30
C ILE A 297 -5.72 -23.79 -3.47
N ILE A 298 -6.86 -23.78 -4.12
CA ILE A 298 -7.09 -24.59 -5.33
C ILE A 298 -6.39 -23.89 -6.50
N GLU A 299 -5.49 -24.61 -7.19
CA GLU A 299 -4.68 -24.09 -8.30
C GLU A 299 -5.53 -23.61 -9.50
N THR A 300 -6.69 -24.21 -9.70
CA THR A 300 -7.61 -23.86 -10.77
C THR A 300 -8.49 -22.68 -10.33
N PRO A 301 -8.35 -21.49 -10.92
CA PRO A 301 -9.17 -20.34 -10.57
C PRO A 301 -10.57 -20.44 -11.16
N ILE A 302 -11.51 -19.76 -10.54
CA ILE A 302 -12.83 -19.50 -11.13
C ILE A 302 -12.71 -18.25 -12.01
N ILE A 303 -12.73 -18.47 -13.32
CA ILE A 303 -12.53 -17.42 -14.35
C ILE A 303 -13.81 -16.61 -14.54
N SER A 304 -14.96 -17.26 -14.43
CA SER A 304 -16.27 -16.63 -14.60
C SER A 304 -16.56 -15.64 -13.47
N ASN A 305 -17.35 -14.63 -13.78
CA ASN A 305 -17.96 -13.71 -12.82
C ASN A 305 -19.44 -14.01 -12.61
N PHE A 306 -20.07 -13.36 -11.63
CA PHE A 306 -21.50 -13.61 -11.36
C PHE A 306 -22.42 -13.07 -12.47
N ARG A 307 -22.01 -12.05 -13.22
CA ARG A 307 -22.79 -11.55 -14.37
C ARG A 307 -22.84 -12.56 -15.50
N GLU A 308 -21.72 -13.21 -15.82
CA GLU A 308 -21.61 -14.24 -16.85
C GLU A 308 -22.26 -15.57 -16.43
N GLY A 309 -22.31 -15.82 -15.12
CA GLY A 309 -22.73 -17.09 -14.53
C GLY A 309 -21.58 -18.09 -14.43
N LEU A 310 -21.59 -18.89 -13.37
CA LEU A 310 -20.60 -19.94 -13.12
C LEU A 310 -20.99 -21.23 -13.85
N ASN A 311 -20.00 -21.94 -14.37
CA ASN A 311 -20.25 -23.31 -14.85
C ASN A 311 -20.37 -24.29 -13.65
N VAL A 312 -20.78 -25.53 -13.91
CA VAL A 312 -21.08 -26.51 -12.86
C VAL A 312 -19.85 -26.83 -12.00
N LEU A 313 -18.66 -26.95 -12.61
CA LEU A 313 -17.42 -27.21 -11.89
C LEU A 313 -16.99 -26.00 -11.05
N GLU A 314 -17.06 -24.80 -11.62
CA GLU A 314 -16.75 -23.56 -10.90
C GLU A 314 -17.70 -23.32 -9.73
N TYR A 315 -18.98 -23.63 -9.90
CA TYR A 315 -19.95 -23.58 -8.81
C TYR A 315 -19.60 -24.58 -7.73
N PHE A 316 -19.28 -25.84 -8.07
CA PHE A 316 -18.87 -26.86 -7.11
C PHE A 316 -17.61 -26.46 -6.33
N ILE A 317 -16.58 -25.98 -7.00
CA ILE A 317 -15.36 -25.46 -6.37
C ILE A 317 -15.71 -24.35 -5.37
N SER A 318 -16.60 -23.44 -5.77
CA SER A 318 -17.01 -22.31 -4.93
C SER A 318 -17.77 -22.74 -3.66
N THR A 319 -18.46 -23.89 -3.67
CA THR A 319 -19.17 -24.41 -2.48
C THR A 319 -18.24 -24.82 -1.35
N HIS A 320 -16.99 -25.25 -1.65
CA HIS A 320 -16.00 -25.56 -0.61
C HIS A 320 -15.66 -24.33 0.24
N GLY A 321 -15.39 -23.20 -0.42
CA GLY A 321 -15.12 -21.96 0.28
C GLY A 321 -16.34 -21.44 1.08
N ALA A 322 -17.53 -21.51 0.51
CA ALA A 322 -18.76 -21.10 1.19
C ALA A 322 -19.04 -21.98 2.43
N ARG A 323 -18.92 -23.30 2.31
CA ARG A 323 -19.11 -24.23 3.44
C ARG A 323 -18.09 -23.99 4.55
N LYS A 324 -16.80 -23.78 4.18
CA LYS A 324 -15.75 -23.44 5.15
C LYS A 324 -16.07 -22.13 5.86
N GLY A 325 -16.47 -21.08 5.13
CA GLY A 325 -16.86 -19.80 5.72
C GLY A 325 -18.00 -19.92 6.72
N LEU A 326 -19.05 -20.70 6.40
CA LEU A 326 -20.17 -20.97 7.32
C LEU A 326 -19.72 -21.72 8.58
N ALA A 327 -18.92 -22.79 8.42
CA ALA A 327 -18.41 -23.56 9.56
C ALA A 327 -17.48 -22.73 10.44
N ASP A 328 -16.55 -21.98 9.83
CA ASP A 328 -15.63 -21.10 10.56
C ASP A 328 -16.39 -20.01 11.34
N THR A 329 -17.43 -19.42 10.76
CA THR A 329 -18.25 -18.41 11.44
C THR A 329 -18.90 -19.02 12.69
N ALA A 330 -19.53 -20.18 12.56
CA ALA A 330 -20.21 -20.84 13.68
C ALA A 330 -19.25 -21.25 14.82
N LEU A 331 -18.07 -21.83 14.47
CA LEU A 331 -17.10 -22.31 15.46
C LEU A 331 -16.28 -21.16 16.10
N LYS A 332 -15.81 -20.22 15.31
CA LYS A 332 -14.97 -19.13 15.80
C LYS A 332 -15.73 -18.14 16.68
N THR A 333 -17.05 -17.96 16.46
CA THR A 333 -17.88 -17.11 17.32
C THR A 333 -17.87 -17.59 18.76
N ALA A 334 -18.01 -18.90 18.99
CA ALA A 334 -17.93 -19.49 20.32
C ALA A 334 -16.54 -19.30 20.95
N ASN A 335 -15.46 -19.52 20.17
CA ASN A 335 -14.09 -19.33 20.63
C ASN A 335 -13.78 -17.86 20.99
N ALA A 336 -14.29 -16.90 20.22
CA ALA A 336 -14.15 -15.47 20.51
C ALA A 336 -14.87 -15.09 21.81
N GLY A 337 -16.08 -15.62 22.03
CA GLY A 337 -16.81 -15.42 23.27
C GLY A 337 -16.09 -16.02 24.48
N TYR A 338 -15.56 -17.24 24.35
CA TYR A 338 -14.78 -17.89 25.40
C TYR A 338 -13.48 -17.12 25.72
N LEU A 339 -12.76 -16.66 24.69
CA LEU A 339 -11.56 -15.81 24.87
C LEU A 339 -11.91 -14.53 25.64
N THR A 340 -12.97 -13.83 25.24
CA THR A 340 -13.41 -12.59 25.90
C THR A 340 -13.72 -12.83 27.36
N ARG A 341 -14.46 -13.91 27.68
CA ARG A 341 -14.76 -14.30 29.07
C ARG A 341 -13.47 -14.55 29.87
N LYS A 342 -12.50 -15.30 29.32
CA LYS A 342 -11.23 -15.58 30.00
C LYS A 342 -10.42 -14.33 30.23
N LEU A 343 -10.38 -13.40 29.26
CA LEU A 343 -9.70 -12.12 29.43
C LEU A 343 -10.34 -11.29 30.54
N ILE A 344 -11.68 -11.22 30.59
CA ILE A 344 -12.39 -10.51 31.66
C ILE A 344 -12.11 -11.13 33.03
N ASP A 345 -12.18 -12.46 33.17
CA ASP A 345 -11.93 -13.18 34.43
C ASP A 345 -10.54 -12.86 35.01
N VAL A 346 -9.51 -12.71 34.13
CA VAL A 346 -8.13 -12.37 34.54
C VAL A 346 -7.98 -10.89 34.84
N SER A 347 -8.60 -10.00 34.07
CA SER A 347 -8.35 -8.57 34.11
C SER A 347 -9.34 -7.76 34.94
N GLN A 348 -10.43 -8.37 35.48
CA GLN A 348 -11.48 -7.64 36.18
C GLN A 348 -11.00 -6.85 37.43
N ASN A 349 -9.92 -7.28 38.05
CA ASN A 349 -9.34 -6.60 39.21
C ASN A 349 -8.40 -5.45 38.83
N VAL A 350 -8.03 -5.33 37.55
CA VAL A 350 -7.17 -4.25 37.06
C VAL A 350 -8.00 -2.98 36.90
N ARG A 351 -7.88 -2.08 37.87
CA ARG A 351 -8.54 -0.76 37.91
C ARG A 351 -7.57 0.32 38.29
N ILE A 352 -7.92 1.56 38.00
CA ILE A 352 -7.14 2.72 38.45
C ILE A 352 -7.40 2.93 39.93
N THR A 353 -6.36 2.85 40.77
CA THR A 353 -6.47 2.98 42.22
C THR A 353 -5.92 4.28 42.77
N VAL A 354 -4.83 4.78 42.20
CA VAL A 354 -4.15 6.00 42.60
C VAL A 354 -3.84 6.89 41.40
N GLU A 355 -3.60 8.18 41.62
CA GLU A 355 -3.27 9.10 40.54
C GLU A 355 -1.84 8.90 40.01
N ASP A 356 -0.87 8.69 40.92
CA ASP A 356 0.53 8.51 40.58
C ASP A 356 1.19 7.49 41.52
N CYS A 357 1.97 6.58 40.96
CA CYS A 357 2.75 5.59 41.72
C CYS A 357 4.19 6.05 42.00
N GLY A 358 4.61 7.23 41.50
CA GLY A 358 5.94 7.79 41.70
C GLY A 358 7.08 7.05 41.00
N THR A 359 6.79 6.25 39.97
CA THR A 359 7.86 5.61 39.19
C THR A 359 8.47 6.57 38.17
N HIS A 360 9.77 6.50 37.99
CA HIS A 360 10.53 7.15 36.93
C HIS A 360 10.91 6.14 35.82
N GLU A 361 10.56 4.86 35.98
CA GLU A 361 10.85 3.82 35.02
C GLU A 361 9.85 3.92 33.84
N GLY A 362 10.37 4.05 32.65
CA GLY A 362 9.61 4.08 31.41
C GLY A 362 10.04 2.98 30.45
N ILE A 363 9.42 2.95 29.29
CA ILE A 363 9.84 2.14 28.13
C ILE A 363 10.10 3.08 26.97
N GLU A 364 11.25 2.90 26.30
CA GLU A 364 11.61 3.61 25.10
C GLU A 364 10.76 3.10 23.93
N ILE A 365 10.08 4.01 23.25
CA ILE A 365 9.21 3.74 22.11
C ILE A 365 9.81 4.36 20.86
N THR A 366 9.87 3.56 19.79
CA THR A 366 10.30 3.94 18.44
C THR A 366 9.26 3.54 17.42
N ASP A 367 9.43 3.92 16.17
CA ASP A 367 8.60 3.40 15.07
C ASP A 367 8.68 1.87 14.99
N ILE A 368 7.55 1.22 14.70
CA ILE A 368 7.53 -0.22 14.39
C ILE A 368 7.62 -0.37 12.87
N THR A 369 8.72 -0.96 12.41
CA THR A 369 8.95 -1.22 11.00
C THR A 369 9.14 -2.72 10.75
N SER A 370 8.59 -3.23 9.65
CA SER A 370 8.89 -4.57 9.13
C SER A 370 9.66 -4.44 7.83
N GLY A 371 10.98 -4.62 7.90
CA GLY A 371 11.84 -4.33 6.76
C GLY A 371 11.86 -2.83 6.44
N ASN A 372 11.25 -2.43 5.32
CA ASN A 372 11.11 -1.03 4.90
C ASN A 372 9.70 -0.46 5.10
N GLU A 373 8.74 -1.27 5.48
CA GLU A 373 7.35 -0.84 5.68
C GLU A 373 7.16 -0.36 7.12
N LEU A 374 6.65 0.86 7.27
CA LEU A 374 6.24 1.41 8.55
C LEU A 374 4.89 0.77 8.93
N ILE A 375 4.88 -0.06 9.98
CA ILE A 375 3.66 -0.71 10.48
C ILE A 375 2.90 0.26 11.36
N GLU A 376 3.59 0.93 12.30
CA GLU A 376 3.00 1.86 13.25
C GLU A 376 3.98 2.98 13.57
N SER A 377 3.53 4.23 13.40
CA SER A 377 4.36 5.41 13.62
C SER A 377 4.57 5.71 15.11
N LEU A 378 5.67 6.40 15.44
CA LEU A 378 5.92 6.89 16.78
C LEU A 378 4.78 7.81 17.25
N GLU A 379 4.25 8.67 16.38
CA GLU A 379 3.10 9.54 16.63
C GLU A 379 1.89 8.77 17.18
N GLU A 380 1.49 7.68 16.52
CA GLU A 380 0.34 6.86 16.96
C GLU A 380 0.61 6.16 18.29
N ARG A 381 1.85 5.73 18.53
CA ARG A 381 2.26 4.99 19.73
C ARG A 381 2.38 5.83 20.98
N ILE A 382 2.78 7.11 20.88
CA ILE A 382 2.93 8.03 22.03
C ILE A 382 1.64 8.78 22.35
N THR A 383 0.70 8.87 21.41
CA THR A 383 -0.57 9.56 21.61
C THR A 383 -1.33 8.99 22.81
N GLY A 384 -1.74 9.86 23.74
CA GLY A 384 -2.45 9.48 24.97
C GLY A 384 -1.57 8.88 26.06
N ARG A 385 -0.24 8.88 25.91
CA ARG A 385 0.68 8.41 26.94
C ARG A 385 1.28 9.57 27.74
N VAL A 386 1.76 9.28 28.94
CA VAL A 386 2.48 10.24 29.80
C VAL A 386 3.97 9.99 29.62
N ILE A 387 4.74 11.06 29.42
CA ILE A 387 6.20 11.00 29.25
C ILE A 387 6.88 10.66 30.58
N ALA A 388 7.91 9.81 30.51
CA ALA A 388 8.74 9.43 31.63
C ALA A 388 10.02 10.27 31.75
N GLU A 389 10.50 10.87 30.65
CA GLU A 389 11.70 11.70 30.55
C GLU A 389 11.43 12.88 29.63
N ASP A 390 12.11 14.01 29.82
CA ASP A 390 11.92 15.19 28.97
C ASP A 390 12.19 14.88 27.49
N ILE A 391 11.28 15.31 26.63
CA ILE A 391 11.48 15.20 25.17
C ILE A 391 12.23 16.43 24.68
N ILE A 392 13.43 16.22 24.13
CA ILE A 392 14.33 17.26 23.65
C ILE A 392 14.33 17.28 22.13
N ASP A 393 14.21 18.46 21.54
CA ASP A 393 14.40 18.65 20.10
C ASP A 393 15.85 18.34 19.71
N PRO A 394 16.09 17.39 18.79
CA PRO A 394 17.45 17.02 18.38
C PRO A 394 18.21 18.13 17.65
N ILE A 395 17.51 19.17 17.15
CA ILE A 395 18.10 20.28 16.39
C ILE A 395 18.39 21.49 17.30
N SER A 396 17.37 21.96 18.06
CA SER A 396 17.50 23.15 18.93
C SER A 396 18.06 22.87 20.34
N ASN A 397 18.06 21.59 20.79
CA ASN A 397 18.33 21.18 22.15
C ASN A 397 17.41 21.84 23.22
N GLU A 398 16.25 22.31 22.80
CA GLU A 398 15.22 22.83 23.71
C GLU A 398 14.29 21.70 24.16
N ILE A 399 13.75 21.80 25.39
CA ILE A 399 12.75 20.85 25.87
C ILE A 399 11.42 21.15 25.20
N LEU A 400 10.94 20.21 24.38
CA LEU A 400 9.62 20.28 23.74
C LEU A 400 8.52 20.01 24.76
N PHE A 401 8.66 18.92 25.53
CA PHE A 401 7.70 18.52 26.55
C PHE A 401 8.43 17.99 27.79
N ALA A 402 7.99 18.44 28.97
CA ALA A 402 8.59 18.03 30.22
C ALA A 402 8.05 16.69 30.74
N GLU A 403 8.83 16.00 31.56
CA GLU A 403 8.43 14.78 32.28
C GLU A 403 7.05 14.93 32.95
N GLY A 404 6.21 13.89 32.82
CA GLY A 404 4.87 13.83 33.41
C GLY A 404 3.77 14.49 32.59
N THR A 405 4.09 15.07 31.43
CA THR A 405 3.09 15.63 30.48
C THR A 405 2.34 14.50 29.79
N LEU A 406 1.01 14.66 29.64
CA LEU A 406 0.17 13.78 28.84
C LEU A 406 0.22 14.25 27.38
N ILE A 407 0.69 13.45 26.48
CA ILE A 407 0.80 13.75 25.05
C ILE A 407 -0.58 13.64 24.37
N THR A 408 -1.06 14.74 23.82
CA THR A 408 -2.24 14.75 22.96
C THR A 408 -1.86 14.38 21.51
N GLU A 409 -2.85 14.24 20.63
CA GLU A 409 -2.60 13.98 19.19
C GLU A 409 -1.87 15.17 18.51
N GLU A 410 -2.16 16.39 18.95
CA GLU A 410 -1.48 17.59 18.44
C GLU A 410 -0.03 17.65 18.90
N ASP A 411 0.22 17.33 20.18
CA ASP A 411 1.57 17.26 20.74
C ASP A 411 2.41 16.16 20.06
N ALA A 412 1.78 15.00 19.77
CA ALA A 412 2.44 13.91 19.08
C ALA A 412 2.90 14.29 17.66
N LYS A 413 2.11 15.13 16.97
CA LYS A 413 2.51 15.71 15.66
C LYS A 413 3.73 16.62 15.80
N VAL A 414 3.77 17.46 16.82
CA VAL A 414 4.93 18.34 17.09
C VAL A 414 6.19 17.49 17.31
N VAL A 415 6.08 16.37 18.06
CA VAL A 415 7.20 15.44 18.29
C VAL A 415 7.65 14.77 16.98
N ALA A 416 6.69 14.39 16.13
CA ALA A 416 6.98 13.78 14.82
C ALA A 416 7.63 14.79 13.86
N ASP A 417 7.14 16.03 13.81
CA ASP A 417 7.69 17.11 12.99
C ASP A 417 9.11 17.52 13.43
N ALA A 418 9.42 17.37 14.71
CA ALA A 418 10.77 17.57 15.26
C ALA A 418 11.74 16.40 14.97
N GLU A 419 11.30 15.35 14.23
CA GLU A 419 12.09 14.16 13.86
C GLU A 419 12.73 13.43 15.08
N VAL A 420 12.07 13.43 16.22
CA VAL A 420 12.48 12.67 17.40
C VAL A 420 12.33 11.18 17.11
N LYS A 421 13.38 10.38 17.30
CA LYS A 421 13.43 8.95 16.95
C LYS A 421 12.89 8.02 18.01
N ALA A 422 13.01 8.40 19.27
CA ALA A 422 12.62 7.59 20.42
C ALA A 422 12.11 8.49 21.53
N VAL A 423 11.09 8.02 22.23
CA VAL A 423 10.48 8.71 23.38
C VAL A 423 10.31 7.71 24.51
N THR A 424 10.76 8.06 25.73
CA THR A 424 10.53 7.25 26.92
C THR A 424 9.17 7.61 27.51
N ILE A 425 8.23 6.64 27.54
CA ILE A 425 6.87 6.84 28.06
C ILE A 425 6.63 6.01 29.34
N ARG A 426 5.73 6.48 30.18
CA ARG A 426 5.19 5.68 31.28
C ARG A 426 4.23 4.62 30.76
N THR A 427 4.28 3.44 31.34
CA THR A 427 3.50 2.28 30.85
C THR A 427 2.89 1.53 32.03
N PRO A 428 1.74 0.85 31.82
CA PRO A 428 1.18 -0.10 32.78
C PRO A 428 2.16 -1.20 33.23
N LEU A 429 3.12 -1.58 32.37
CA LEU A 429 4.08 -2.66 32.64
C LEU A 429 5.12 -2.33 33.74
N THR A 430 5.46 -1.06 33.88
CA THR A 430 6.42 -0.58 34.89
C THR A 430 5.75 0.09 36.11
N CYS A 431 4.40 -0.01 36.18
CA CYS A 431 3.64 0.58 37.29
C CYS A 431 3.93 -0.13 38.64
N LYS A 432 4.26 0.62 39.70
CA LYS A 432 4.62 0.09 41.03
C LYS A 432 3.42 -0.14 41.94
N VAL A 433 2.19 -0.04 41.46
CA VAL A 433 0.99 -0.30 42.24
C VAL A 433 0.77 -1.80 42.36
N GLU A 434 0.64 -2.33 43.59
CA GLU A 434 0.49 -3.78 43.80
C GLU A 434 -0.82 -4.35 43.26
N ASN A 435 -1.94 -3.63 43.41
CA ASN A 435 -3.26 -4.05 42.92
C ASN A 435 -3.87 -2.97 42.06
N GLY A 436 -3.81 -3.15 40.71
CA GLY A 436 -4.33 -2.20 39.74
C GLY A 436 -3.26 -1.35 39.09
N LEU A 437 -3.62 -0.15 38.67
CA LEU A 437 -2.73 0.78 37.96
C LEU A 437 -2.88 2.21 38.50
N CYS A 438 -1.90 3.06 38.24
CA CYS A 438 -2.05 4.48 38.47
C CYS A 438 -2.49 5.21 37.20
N SER A 439 -3.12 6.36 37.38
CA SER A 439 -3.64 7.20 36.31
C SER A 439 -2.56 7.68 35.30
N LYS A 440 -1.37 8.05 35.81
CA LYS A 440 -0.26 8.48 34.96
C LYS A 440 0.34 7.35 34.10
N CYS A 441 0.49 6.13 34.62
CA CYS A 441 1.01 5.00 33.89
C CYS A 441 0.02 4.49 32.84
N TYR A 442 -1.28 4.64 33.07
CA TYR A 442 -2.31 4.31 32.10
C TYR A 442 -2.40 5.38 30.99
N GLY A 443 -2.49 6.66 31.37
CA GLY A 443 -2.58 7.79 30.47
C GLY A 443 -4.02 8.23 30.18
N LEU A 444 -4.34 8.40 28.90
CA LEU A 444 -5.62 8.93 28.40
C LEU A 444 -6.72 7.85 28.43
N ASN A 445 -7.90 8.19 28.94
CA ASN A 445 -9.12 7.46 28.70
C ASN A 445 -9.67 7.89 27.31
N LEU A 446 -9.58 7.00 26.35
CA LEU A 446 -9.95 7.27 24.95
C LEU A 446 -11.45 7.54 24.77
N GLY A 447 -12.31 6.92 25.60
CA GLY A 447 -13.77 7.13 25.52
C GLY A 447 -14.22 8.51 25.98
N GLU A 448 -13.48 9.15 26.90
CA GLU A 448 -13.82 10.45 27.45
C GLU A 448 -12.83 11.58 27.07
N GLN A 449 -11.74 11.22 26.35
CA GLN A 449 -10.68 12.14 25.92
C GLN A 449 -10.06 12.94 27.09
N ARG A 450 -9.93 12.31 28.24
CA ARG A 450 -9.32 12.88 29.44
C ARG A 450 -8.44 11.87 30.15
N LYS A 451 -7.58 12.34 31.04
CA LYS A 451 -6.74 11.49 31.90
C LYS A 451 -7.65 10.54 32.71
N ALA A 452 -7.28 9.25 32.72
CA ALA A 452 -8.01 8.23 33.46
C ALA A 452 -8.12 8.58 34.97
N LYS A 453 -9.29 8.35 35.55
CA LYS A 453 -9.60 8.66 36.94
C LYS A 453 -9.52 7.43 37.84
N PRO A 454 -9.22 7.61 39.13
CA PRO A 454 -9.37 6.53 40.09
C PRO A 454 -10.78 5.95 40.08
N GLY A 455 -10.89 4.59 40.12
CA GLY A 455 -12.14 3.86 40.03
C GLY A 455 -12.45 3.27 38.63
N GLU A 456 -11.79 3.72 37.57
CA GLU A 456 -12.04 3.20 36.21
C GLU A 456 -11.57 1.75 36.06
N ALA A 457 -12.44 0.89 35.47
CA ALA A 457 -12.20 -0.54 35.28
C ALA A 457 -11.46 -0.81 33.95
N VAL A 458 -10.24 -0.32 33.84
CA VAL A 458 -9.43 -0.36 32.61
C VAL A 458 -9.12 -1.77 32.10
N GLY A 459 -9.02 -2.75 32.99
CA GLY A 459 -8.81 -4.15 32.63
C GLY A 459 -10.00 -4.75 31.90
N VAL A 460 -11.23 -4.45 32.33
CA VAL A 460 -12.46 -4.89 31.65
C VAL A 460 -12.59 -4.22 30.30
N VAL A 461 -12.30 -2.92 30.19
CA VAL A 461 -12.29 -2.17 28.92
C VAL A 461 -11.30 -2.80 27.94
N ALA A 462 -10.08 -3.11 28.39
CA ALA A 462 -9.08 -3.78 27.56
C ALA A 462 -9.55 -5.15 27.07
N ALA A 463 -10.09 -6.01 27.97
CA ALA A 463 -10.60 -7.34 27.62
C ALA A 463 -11.73 -7.28 26.58
N GLN A 464 -12.67 -6.34 26.75
CA GLN A 464 -13.78 -6.14 25.82
C GLN A 464 -13.28 -5.58 24.48
N SER A 465 -12.31 -4.69 24.48
CA SER A 465 -11.72 -4.10 23.25
C SER A 465 -10.93 -5.13 22.44
N ILE A 466 -10.36 -6.15 23.06
CA ILE A 466 -9.69 -7.28 22.41
C ILE A 466 -10.70 -8.29 21.89
N GLY A 467 -11.77 -8.55 22.67
CA GLY A 467 -12.77 -9.59 22.36
C GLY A 467 -13.78 -9.21 21.29
N GLU A 468 -14.20 -7.95 21.22
CA GLU A 468 -15.17 -7.45 20.23
C GLU A 468 -14.72 -7.67 18.79
N PRO A 469 -13.50 -7.26 18.36
CA PRO A 469 -13.04 -7.51 16.99
C PRO A 469 -12.95 -9.00 16.63
N GLY A 470 -12.70 -9.88 17.61
CA GLY A 470 -12.71 -11.32 17.40
C GLY A 470 -14.06 -11.83 16.87
N THR A 471 -15.15 -11.36 17.42
CA THR A 471 -16.50 -11.69 16.96
C THR A 471 -16.79 -11.11 15.57
N GLN A 472 -16.42 -9.85 15.30
CA GLN A 472 -16.61 -9.23 13.99
C GLN A 472 -15.78 -9.88 12.89
N LEU A 473 -14.52 -10.24 13.15
CA LEU A 473 -13.64 -10.95 12.20
C LEU A 473 -14.22 -12.29 11.76
N THR A 474 -14.86 -13.02 12.67
CA THR A 474 -15.53 -14.29 12.35
C THR A 474 -16.74 -14.10 11.43
N LEU A 475 -17.50 -13.03 11.59
CA LEU A 475 -18.62 -12.70 10.73
C LEU A 475 -18.17 -12.22 9.34
N ARG A 476 -17.05 -11.48 9.25
CA ARG A 476 -16.51 -10.99 7.96
C ARG A 476 -16.03 -12.11 7.03
N THR A 477 -15.50 -13.21 7.53
CA THR A 477 -15.04 -14.34 6.69
C THR A 477 -16.16 -14.92 5.83
N PHE A 478 -17.40 -14.85 6.28
CA PHE A 478 -18.59 -15.27 5.53
C PHE A 478 -18.84 -14.40 4.29
N HIS A 479 -18.66 -13.07 4.41
CA HIS A 479 -18.94 -12.12 3.31
C HIS A 479 -17.94 -12.17 2.16
N VAL A 480 -16.75 -12.69 2.35
CA VAL A 480 -15.71 -12.84 1.30
C VAL A 480 -15.93 -14.11 0.47
N GLY A 481 -16.81 -15.02 0.92
CA GLY A 481 -17.22 -16.21 0.16
C GLY A 481 -16.11 -17.24 -0.07
N GLY A 482 -15.09 -17.29 0.80
CA GLY A 482 -13.99 -18.27 0.74
C GLY A 482 -12.98 -18.02 -0.39
N THR A 483 -12.99 -16.85 -1.02
CA THR A 483 -11.93 -16.45 -1.96
C THR A 483 -10.61 -16.29 -1.21
N ALA A 484 -9.55 -16.89 -1.74
CA ALA A 484 -8.22 -16.78 -1.17
C ALA A 484 -7.65 -15.37 -1.44
N SER A 485 -7.22 -14.68 -0.37
CA SER A 485 -6.42 -13.48 -0.48
C SER A 485 -4.95 -13.88 -0.34
N ALA A 486 -4.31 -14.25 -1.45
CA ALA A 486 -2.87 -14.38 -1.47
C ALA A 486 -2.27 -12.97 -1.41
N THR A 487 -1.41 -12.72 -0.42
CA THR A 487 -0.59 -11.51 -0.40
C THR A 487 0.33 -11.58 -1.59
N GLN A 488 0.29 -10.59 -2.47
CA GLN A 488 1.18 -10.54 -3.62
C GLN A 488 2.60 -10.43 -3.10
N THR A 489 3.42 -11.44 -3.35
CA THR A 489 4.85 -11.41 -3.00
C THR A 489 5.55 -10.59 -4.07
N GLU A 490 6.24 -9.54 -3.65
CA GLU A 490 7.03 -8.72 -4.57
C GLU A 490 8.12 -9.57 -5.21
N ARG A 491 8.17 -9.61 -6.53
CA ARG A 491 9.16 -10.35 -7.34
C ARG A 491 9.93 -9.47 -8.30
N GLU A 492 9.52 -8.23 -8.44
CA GLU A 492 10.14 -7.26 -9.33
C GLU A 492 10.09 -5.85 -8.71
N LEU A 493 11.11 -5.08 -8.99
CA LEU A 493 11.17 -3.66 -8.65
C LEU A 493 10.92 -2.85 -9.91
N LYS A 494 9.92 -1.97 -9.88
CA LYS A 494 9.54 -1.11 -11.01
C LYS A 494 9.80 0.35 -10.69
N ALA A 495 10.19 1.12 -11.70
CA ALA A 495 10.20 2.57 -11.63
C ALA A 495 8.84 3.12 -12.09
N ASP A 496 8.22 3.94 -11.26
CA ASP A 496 6.95 4.64 -11.52
C ASP A 496 7.14 6.12 -11.89
N LYS A 497 8.39 6.60 -11.86
CA LYS A 497 8.78 7.97 -12.22
C LYS A 497 9.92 7.96 -13.22
N GLU A 498 10.02 9.05 -14.00
CA GLU A 498 11.13 9.28 -14.91
C GLU A 498 12.38 9.76 -14.17
N GLY A 499 13.57 9.41 -14.62
CA GLY A 499 14.85 9.78 -14.03
C GLY A 499 15.99 8.89 -14.51
N PHE A 500 17.12 8.95 -13.84
CA PHE A 500 18.26 8.07 -14.10
C PHE A 500 18.41 7.07 -12.97
N ILE A 501 18.73 5.81 -13.31
CA ILE A 501 18.98 4.76 -12.31
C ILE A 501 20.43 4.88 -11.83
N ARG A 502 20.59 4.86 -10.50
CA ARG A 502 21.89 4.66 -9.86
C ARG A 502 21.81 3.52 -8.87
N TYR A 503 22.73 2.58 -9.00
CA TYR A 503 22.85 1.49 -8.07
C TYR A 503 23.80 1.84 -6.94
N TYR A 504 23.37 1.62 -5.72
CA TYR A 504 24.15 1.89 -4.52
C TYR A 504 24.64 0.57 -3.89
N ASN A 505 25.96 0.51 -3.58
CA ASN A 505 26.60 -0.62 -2.90
C ASN A 505 26.28 -1.98 -3.55
N ILE A 506 26.25 -2.06 -4.89
CA ILE A 506 25.99 -3.30 -5.63
C ILE A 506 27.29 -3.97 -6.06
N LYS A 507 27.45 -5.25 -5.67
CA LYS A 507 28.44 -6.16 -6.25
C LYS A 507 27.74 -6.97 -7.35
N LYS A 508 28.22 -6.87 -8.59
CA LYS A 508 27.60 -7.47 -9.78
C LYS A 508 28.39 -8.67 -10.24
N HIS A 509 27.70 -9.73 -10.67
CA HIS A 509 28.25 -10.82 -11.46
C HIS A 509 27.55 -10.86 -12.83
N VAL A 510 28.31 -10.95 -13.88
CA VAL A 510 27.80 -11.10 -15.25
C VAL A 510 27.81 -12.58 -15.61
N LYS A 511 26.64 -13.11 -15.93
CA LYS A 511 26.47 -14.50 -16.36
C LYS A 511 26.91 -14.68 -17.81
N SER A 512 27.18 -15.92 -18.23
CA SER A 512 27.58 -16.26 -19.60
C SER A 512 26.53 -15.86 -20.67
N ASP A 513 25.28 -15.71 -20.29
CA ASP A 513 24.18 -15.23 -21.15
C ASP A 513 24.05 -13.70 -21.20
N GLY A 514 24.97 -12.95 -20.54
CA GLY A 514 24.97 -11.50 -20.46
C GLY A 514 24.11 -10.89 -19.34
N LYS A 515 23.41 -11.69 -18.56
CA LYS A 515 22.57 -11.23 -17.44
C LYS A 515 23.41 -10.78 -16.26
N ILE A 516 23.00 -9.67 -15.64
CA ILE A 516 23.67 -9.10 -14.47
C ILE A 516 22.95 -9.55 -13.20
N ILE A 517 23.63 -10.25 -12.32
CA ILE A 517 23.08 -10.77 -11.06
C ILE A 517 23.70 -10.02 -9.87
N VAL A 518 22.88 -9.69 -8.89
CA VAL A 518 23.30 -9.02 -7.64
C VAL A 518 23.94 -10.02 -6.68
N ALA A 519 25.18 -9.76 -6.30
CA ALA A 519 25.95 -10.65 -5.42
C ALA A 519 26.07 -10.18 -3.96
N ASN A 520 25.48 -9.05 -3.60
CA ASN A 520 25.46 -8.54 -2.22
C ASN A 520 24.34 -9.18 -1.41
N ARG A 521 24.67 -9.68 -0.22
CA ARG A 521 23.65 -10.16 0.73
C ARG A 521 23.02 -9.06 1.57
N ARG A 522 23.64 -7.88 1.68
CA ARG A 522 23.15 -6.76 2.49
C ARG A 522 23.39 -5.43 1.79
N ASN A 523 22.47 -4.48 2.00
CA ASN A 523 22.60 -3.06 1.63
C ASN A 523 22.80 -2.77 0.14
N ALA A 524 22.40 -3.66 -0.77
CA ALA A 524 22.27 -3.34 -2.19
C ALA A 524 20.99 -2.54 -2.41
N GLY A 525 21.07 -1.42 -3.11
CA GLY A 525 19.92 -0.55 -3.37
C GLY A 525 19.97 0.15 -4.71
N VAL A 526 18.88 0.79 -5.08
CA VAL A 526 18.73 1.58 -6.31
C VAL A 526 18.19 2.97 -5.97
N LEU A 527 18.69 3.96 -6.65
CA LEU A 527 18.28 5.36 -6.55
C LEU A 527 17.70 5.81 -7.89
N LEU A 528 16.67 6.63 -7.85
CA LEU A 528 16.17 7.37 -9.00
C LEU A 528 16.63 8.82 -8.85
N VAL A 529 17.45 9.29 -9.79
CA VAL A 529 18.12 10.58 -9.68
C VAL A 529 17.91 11.45 -10.92
N GLU A 530 18.15 12.76 -10.76
CA GLU A 530 18.22 13.73 -11.85
C GLU A 530 19.60 14.42 -11.87
N PRO A 531 20.23 14.61 -13.02
CA PRO A 531 21.47 15.37 -13.13
C PRO A 531 21.27 16.80 -12.62
N LYS A 532 22.17 17.28 -11.76
CA LYS A 532 22.18 18.64 -11.25
C LYS A 532 23.41 19.45 -11.72
N ILE A 533 24.56 18.80 -11.72
CA ILE A 533 25.81 19.38 -12.21
C ILE A 533 26.49 18.36 -13.10
N ASN A 534 26.82 18.77 -14.34
CA ASN A 534 27.54 17.94 -15.30
C ASN A 534 29.02 18.38 -15.40
N ALA A 535 29.88 17.43 -15.73
CA ALA A 535 31.30 17.67 -15.96
C ALA A 535 31.49 18.61 -17.16
N PRO A 536 32.21 19.72 -16.99
CA PRO A 536 32.44 20.69 -18.08
C PRO A 536 33.48 20.20 -19.07
N PHE A 537 34.28 19.21 -18.73
CA PHE A 537 35.33 18.57 -19.53
C PHE A 537 35.66 17.18 -18.95
N LYS A 538 36.26 16.32 -19.75
CA LYS A 538 36.80 15.02 -19.30
C LYS A 538 37.93 15.22 -18.30
N GLY A 539 37.91 14.56 -17.15
CA GLY A 539 38.89 14.70 -16.09
C GLY A 539 38.76 13.75 -14.93
N LYS A 540 39.64 13.92 -13.94
CA LYS A 540 39.56 13.16 -12.67
C LYS A 540 38.78 13.96 -11.63
N VAL A 541 37.90 13.27 -10.94
CA VAL A 541 37.12 13.80 -9.82
C VAL A 541 37.86 13.56 -8.51
N THR A 542 37.91 14.61 -7.66
CA THR A 542 38.32 14.51 -6.26
C THR A 542 37.24 15.10 -5.38
N VAL A 543 36.89 14.39 -4.31
CA VAL A 543 35.86 14.81 -3.34
C VAL A 543 36.53 15.00 -1.98
N GLU A 544 36.61 16.27 -1.54
CA GLU A 544 37.18 16.65 -0.26
C GLU A 544 36.06 17.08 0.69
N THR A 545 36.03 16.55 1.92
CA THR A 545 35.06 16.94 2.93
C THR A 545 35.74 17.85 3.96
N LEU A 546 35.30 19.09 4.01
CA LEU A 546 35.67 20.09 5.00
C LEU A 546 34.48 20.33 5.94
N HIS A 547 34.70 20.69 7.20
CA HIS A 547 33.73 20.84 8.30
C HIS A 547 32.25 20.77 7.91
N GLU A 548 31.72 21.75 7.16
CA GLU A 548 30.31 21.83 6.72
C GLU A 548 30.14 21.82 5.19
N GLU A 549 31.25 21.71 4.43
CA GLU A 549 31.21 21.73 2.97
C GLU A 549 31.85 20.48 2.36
N ILE A 550 31.36 20.08 1.21
CA ILE A 550 31.94 19.06 0.34
C ILE A 550 32.37 19.76 -0.94
N ILE A 551 33.67 19.64 -1.27
CA ILE A 551 34.24 20.23 -2.47
C ILE A 551 34.46 19.14 -3.50
N VAL A 552 33.76 19.23 -4.62
CA VAL A 552 33.94 18.35 -5.78
C VAL A 552 34.82 19.07 -6.77
N THR A 553 35.99 18.54 -7.03
CA THR A 553 36.99 19.16 -7.94
C THR A 553 37.19 18.22 -9.14
N ILE A 554 37.15 18.80 -10.36
CA ILE A 554 37.45 18.08 -11.61
C ILE A 554 38.73 18.67 -12.17
N THR A 555 39.69 17.83 -12.55
CA THR A 555 40.99 18.26 -13.07
C THR A 555 41.39 17.36 -14.25
N ASN A 556 41.83 17.99 -15.35
CA ASN A 556 42.37 17.30 -16.52
C ASN A 556 43.89 17.60 -16.77
N GLY A 557 44.60 18.12 -15.76
CA GLY A 557 46.01 18.51 -15.84
C GLY A 557 46.26 19.92 -16.38
N LYS A 558 45.32 20.54 -17.09
CA LYS A 558 45.37 21.92 -17.55
C LYS A 558 44.31 22.80 -16.91
N ASP A 559 43.09 22.27 -16.81
CA ASP A 559 41.92 22.97 -16.29
C ASP A 559 41.50 22.33 -14.98
N THR A 560 41.04 23.15 -14.04
CA THR A 560 40.49 22.70 -12.74
C THR A 560 39.23 23.47 -12.42
N LYS A 561 38.15 22.80 -12.12
CA LYS A 561 36.91 23.41 -11.68
C LYS A 561 36.45 22.81 -10.34
N LYS A 562 36.03 23.70 -9.42
CA LYS A 562 35.58 23.31 -8.08
C LYS A 562 34.12 23.68 -7.90
N TYR A 563 33.36 22.78 -7.26
CA TYR A 563 31.97 22.96 -6.85
C TYR A 563 31.86 22.77 -5.35
N TYR A 564 31.18 23.70 -4.68
CA TYR A 564 31.01 23.73 -3.24
C TYR A 564 29.58 23.30 -2.89
N LEU A 565 29.43 22.27 -2.12
CA LEU A 565 28.13 21.69 -1.69
C LEU A 565 28.07 21.74 -0.17
N ARG A 566 26.89 22.03 0.40
CA ARG A 566 26.70 21.90 1.84
C ARG A 566 26.65 20.43 2.22
N LYS A 567 27.34 20.05 3.29
CA LYS A 567 27.39 18.67 3.78
C LYS A 567 26.03 18.17 4.23
N SER A 568 25.14 19.04 4.72
CA SER A 568 23.75 18.73 5.06
C SER A 568 22.91 18.27 3.90
N ASP A 569 23.21 18.80 2.70
CA ASP A 569 22.42 18.58 1.50
C ASP A 569 22.83 17.30 0.74
N VAL A 570 23.95 16.70 1.11
CA VAL A 570 24.47 15.47 0.48
C VAL A 570 24.07 14.25 1.31
N ALA A 571 23.52 13.24 0.66
CA ALA A 571 23.10 12.00 1.29
C ALA A 571 24.29 11.24 1.90
N LYS A 572 24.20 10.86 3.16
CA LYS A 572 25.26 10.11 3.88
C LYS A 572 25.18 8.63 3.60
N ALA A 573 26.28 7.92 3.75
CA ALA A 573 26.35 6.48 3.54
C ALA A 573 25.32 5.70 4.41
N ASN A 574 25.09 6.11 5.64
CA ASN A 574 24.11 5.48 6.53
C ASN A 574 22.65 5.75 6.10
N GLU A 575 22.39 6.92 5.54
CA GLU A 575 21.08 7.28 4.98
C GLU A 575 20.84 6.48 3.70
N LEU A 576 21.84 6.40 2.81
CA LEU A 576 21.78 5.57 1.61
C LEU A 576 21.60 4.07 1.93
N ALA A 577 22.16 3.59 3.06
CA ALA A 577 21.97 2.23 3.54
C ALA A 577 20.60 2.01 4.21
N GLY A 578 19.75 3.05 4.34
CA GLY A 578 18.46 2.98 4.99
C GLY A 578 18.52 2.74 6.52
N ILE A 579 19.66 3.13 7.13
CA ILE A 579 19.86 2.99 8.59
C ILE A 579 19.30 4.19 9.32
N SER A 580 19.30 5.38 8.71
CA SER A 580 18.78 6.61 9.33
C SER A 580 18.46 7.71 8.31
N GLY A 581 17.34 8.43 8.51
CA GLY A 581 16.97 9.68 7.82
C GLY A 581 16.31 9.54 6.45
N LYS A 582 15.55 10.58 6.04
CA LYS A 582 14.99 10.71 4.69
C LYS A 582 16.11 11.22 3.75
N ILE A 583 16.23 10.60 2.58
CA ILE A 583 17.18 11.01 1.53
C ILE A 583 16.50 11.68 0.35
N GLU A 584 15.19 11.79 0.35
CA GLU A 584 14.41 12.52 -0.63
C GLU A 584 14.84 14.00 -0.64
N GLY A 585 15.09 14.53 -1.82
CA GLY A 585 15.53 15.91 -1.96
C GLY A 585 17.02 16.17 -1.67
N LYS A 586 17.80 15.14 -1.31
CA LYS A 586 19.25 15.27 -1.10
C LYS A 586 20.05 15.06 -2.38
N LEU A 587 21.31 15.49 -2.34
CA LEU A 587 22.25 15.32 -3.42
C LEU A 587 22.98 13.97 -3.30
N TYR A 588 23.21 13.34 -4.44
CA TYR A 588 24.00 12.12 -4.56
C TYR A 588 25.26 12.40 -5.37
N LEU A 589 26.39 11.86 -4.93
CA LEU A 589 27.67 11.96 -5.62
C LEU A 589 27.99 10.57 -6.21
N PRO A 590 27.86 10.39 -7.55
CA PRO A 590 28.08 9.09 -8.19
C PRO A 590 29.56 8.68 -8.26
N TYR A 591 30.48 9.65 -8.12
CA TYR A 591 31.92 9.44 -8.26
C TYR A 591 32.65 9.63 -6.94
N GLY A 592 33.66 8.76 -6.70
CA GLY A 592 34.61 8.86 -5.60
C GLY A 592 35.89 9.59 -5.98
N ASN A 593 36.87 9.57 -5.05
CA ASN A 593 38.19 10.15 -5.31
C ASN A 593 38.95 9.37 -6.38
N SER A 594 39.46 10.07 -7.37
CA SER A 594 40.25 9.56 -8.50
C SER A 594 39.45 8.86 -9.60
N ASP A 595 38.14 8.89 -9.58
CA ASP A 595 37.32 8.42 -10.70
C ASP A 595 37.47 9.33 -11.90
N GLU A 596 37.46 8.76 -13.12
CA GLU A 596 37.45 9.50 -14.37
C GLU A 596 36.01 9.72 -14.83
N VAL A 597 35.73 10.95 -15.28
CA VAL A 597 34.41 11.33 -15.85
C VAL A 597 34.60 11.86 -17.27
N GLU A 598 33.64 11.57 -18.14
CA GLU A 598 33.58 12.12 -19.48
C GLU A 598 32.92 13.52 -19.47
N GLU A 599 33.13 14.29 -20.56
CA GLU A 599 32.46 15.58 -20.72
C GLU A 599 30.92 15.39 -20.76
N ASN A 600 30.19 16.28 -20.10
CA ASN A 600 28.73 16.26 -19.91
C ASN A 600 28.17 15.11 -19.05
N GLU A 601 28.99 14.27 -18.44
CA GLU A 601 28.55 13.24 -17.50
C GLU A 601 28.18 13.90 -16.16
N SER A 602 27.12 13.39 -15.50
CA SER A 602 26.61 13.96 -14.25
C SER A 602 27.52 13.65 -13.07
N ILE A 603 27.99 14.68 -12.38
CA ILE A 603 28.90 14.60 -11.21
C ILE A 603 28.20 14.88 -9.89
N VAL A 604 27.07 15.57 -9.92
CA VAL A 604 26.19 15.79 -8.79
C VAL A 604 24.76 15.55 -9.26
N GLU A 605 24.06 14.69 -8.57
CA GLU A 605 22.72 14.28 -8.90
C GLU A 605 21.76 14.59 -7.74
N PHE A 606 20.48 14.79 -8.05
CA PHE A 606 19.43 15.07 -7.08
C PHE A 606 18.54 13.84 -6.94
N ILE A 607 18.33 13.35 -5.71
CA ILE A 607 17.48 12.19 -5.43
C ILE A 607 16.02 12.63 -5.49
N LYS A 608 15.23 12.02 -6.34
CA LYS A 608 13.83 12.39 -6.58
C LYS A 608 12.93 12.14 -5.37
N ASP A 609 12.02 13.08 -5.12
CA ASP A 609 11.02 12.98 -4.06
C ASP A 609 9.96 11.91 -4.37
N GLY A 610 9.44 11.26 -3.34
CA GLY A 610 8.38 10.24 -3.43
C GLY A 610 8.82 8.90 -4.00
N TRP A 611 10.12 8.66 -4.13
CA TRP A 611 10.74 7.37 -4.32
C TRP A 611 11.27 6.90 -2.97
N ASN A 612 10.65 5.90 -2.37
CA ASN A 612 11.10 5.32 -1.09
C ASN A 612 12.51 4.74 -1.25
N VAL A 613 13.49 5.47 -0.78
CA VAL A 613 14.90 5.19 -1.01
C VAL A 613 15.57 4.87 0.33
N PRO A 614 16.53 3.97 0.32
CA PRO A 614 16.94 3.13 -0.80
C PRO A 614 16.00 1.94 -0.99
N ASN A 615 15.47 1.78 -2.19
CA ASN A 615 14.81 0.54 -2.56
C ASN A 615 15.82 -0.59 -2.57
N ARG A 616 15.68 -1.52 -1.63
CA ARG A 616 16.61 -2.64 -1.49
C ARG A 616 16.40 -3.66 -2.58
N ILE A 617 17.49 -4.09 -3.18
CA ILE A 617 17.50 -5.17 -4.16
C ILE A 617 17.94 -6.45 -3.45
N PRO A 618 17.13 -7.52 -3.45
CA PRO A 618 17.49 -8.79 -2.83
C PRO A 618 18.74 -9.43 -3.45
N PHE A 619 19.42 -10.27 -2.68
CA PHE A 619 20.51 -11.09 -3.17
C PHE A 619 20.05 -12.00 -4.31
N ALA A 620 20.91 -12.22 -5.30
CA ALA A 620 20.66 -13.00 -6.51
C ALA A 620 19.53 -12.46 -7.41
N SER A 621 19.13 -11.19 -7.29
CA SER A 621 18.23 -10.52 -8.25
C SER A 621 18.91 -10.31 -9.59
N GLU A 622 18.15 -10.48 -10.68
CA GLU A 622 18.57 -10.12 -12.03
C GLU A 622 18.28 -8.65 -12.29
N LEU A 623 19.30 -7.86 -12.63
CA LEU A 623 19.14 -6.45 -13.02
C LEU A 623 18.74 -6.38 -14.50
N LYS A 624 17.66 -5.65 -14.79
CA LYS A 624 17.14 -5.46 -16.14
C LYS A 624 17.59 -4.14 -16.78
N VAL A 625 18.09 -3.21 -15.97
CA VAL A 625 18.50 -1.86 -16.38
C VAL A 625 19.96 -1.64 -15.99
N GLU A 626 20.75 -1.00 -16.81
CA GLU A 626 22.14 -0.64 -16.53
C GLU A 626 22.24 0.58 -15.61
N ASP A 627 23.36 0.69 -14.90
CA ASP A 627 23.65 1.88 -14.08
C ASP A 627 23.83 3.12 -14.93
N GLY A 628 23.19 4.22 -14.54
CA GLY A 628 23.17 5.45 -15.32
C GLY A 628 22.18 5.48 -16.48
N ALA A 629 21.41 4.40 -16.70
CA ALA A 629 20.41 4.38 -17.75
C ALA A 629 19.21 5.30 -17.44
N PRO A 630 18.71 6.05 -18.42
CA PRO A 630 17.51 6.86 -18.26
C PRO A 630 16.26 5.97 -18.18
N ILE A 631 15.42 6.23 -17.20
CA ILE A 631 14.06 5.74 -17.13
C ILE A 631 13.15 6.83 -17.69
N THR A 632 12.58 6.59 -18.84
CA THR A 632 11.65 7.51 -19.50
C THR A 632 10.47 6.72 -20.07
N SER A 633 9.29 7.25 -19.89
CA SER A 633 8.08 6.72 -20.54
C SER A 633 8.02 7.08 -22.03
N LYS A 634 8.93 7.96 -22.50
CA LYS A 634 8.98 8.43 -23.86
C LYS A 634 9.76 7.48 -24.74
N VAL A 635 9.27 7.24 -25.97
CA VAL A 635 9.99 6.45 -26.96
C VAL A 635 11.00 7.37 -27.65
N LEU A 636 12.29 7.17 -27.38
CA LEU A 636 13.38 7.95 -27.95
C LEU A 636 14.09 7.20 -29.06
N SER A 637 14.60 7.92 -30.05
CA SER A 637 15.43 7.34 -31.10
C SER A 637 16.77 6.86 -30.51
N GLY A 638 17.10 5.59 -30.69
CA GLY A 638 18.39 5.01 -30.29
C GLY A 638 19.49 5.23 -31.33
N ALA A 639 19.17 5.68 -32.54
CA ALA A 639 20.11 5.88 -33.66
C ALA A 639 19.79 7.15 -34.44
N LYS A 640 20.75 7.64 -35.22
CA LYS A 640 20.55 8.70 -36.20
C LYS A 640 20.10 8.09 -37.52
N GLY A 641 19.14 8.73 -38.20
CA GLY A 641 18.64 8.26 -39.50
C GLY A 641 17.30 8.88 -39.89
N ILE A 642 16.52 8.19 -40.69
CA ILE A 642 15.16 8.57 -41.08
C ILE A 642 14.17 7.63 -40.44
N VAL A 643 13.14 8.15 -39.76
CA VAL A 643 12.09 7.32 -39.15
C VAL A 643 11.06 6.90 -40.20
N LYS A 644 10.77 5.60 -40.26
CA LYS A 644 9.75 5.00 -41.10
C LYS A 644 8.79 4.16 -40.26
N TYR A 645 7.48 4.33 -40.45
CA TYR A 645 6.49 3.62 -39.64
C TYR A 645 5.93 2.39 -40.33
N TYR A 646 5.77 1.29 -39.59
CA TYR A 646 5.24 0.03 -40.07
C TYR A 646 4.20 -0.52 -39.08
N LYS A 647 3.18 -1.17 -39.65
CA LYS A 647 2.17 -1.90 -38.93
C LYS A 647 2.38 -3.40 -39.12
N LEU A 648 2.17 -4.20 -38.05
CA LEU A 648 2.18 -5.66 -38.17
C LEU A 648 0.84 -6.15 -38.69
N THR A 649 0.85 -6.75 -39.91
CA THR A 649 -0.32 -7.32 -40.56
C THR A 649 -0.05 -8.81 -40.79
N GLY A 650 -0.61 -9.69 -39.92
CA GLY A 650 -0.24 -11.11 -39.92
C GLY A 650 1.23 -11.30 -39.53
N ASP A 651 2.01 -11.94 -40.41
CA ASP A 651 3.42 -12.25 -40.18
C ASP A 651 4.40 -11.27 -40.87
N TYR A 652 3.92 -10.20 -41.48
CA TYR A 652 4.76 -9.21 -42.17
C TYR A 652 4.47 -7.77 -41.75
N LEU A 653 5.46 -6.88 -42.00
CA LEU A 653 5.39 -5.46 -41.72
C LEU A 653 4.91 -4.69 -42.95
N GLU A 654 3.77 -4.02 -42.82
CA GLU A 654 3.17 -3.16 -43.84
C GLU A 654 3.56 -1.71 -43.59
N ARG A 655 4.13 -1.03 -44.57
CA ARG A 655 4.52 0.37 -44.50
C ARG A 655 3.32 1.30 -44.29
N ARG A 656 3.44 2.25 -43.37
CA ARG A 656 2.44 3.29 -43.13
C ARG A 656 3.02 4.67 -43.50
N HIS A 657 2.38 5.34 -44.45
CA HIS A 657 2.72 6.68 -44.90
C HIS A 657 1.80 7.77 -44.33
N ASP A 658 0.73 7.37 -43.66
CA ASP A 658 -0.36 8.21 -43.18
C ASP A 658 -0.21 8.59 -41.69
N ILE A 659 0.99 8.42 -41.12
CA ILE A 659 1.28 8.73 -39.73
C ILE A 659 1.85 10.14 -39.63
N ASN A 660 1.13 11.03 -38.93
CA ASN A 660 1.50 12.43 -38.71
C ASN A 660 1.81 12.69 -37.24
N ALA A 661 2.69 13.67 -37.01
CA ALA A 661 2.99 14.18 -35.68
C ALA A 661 1.72 14.74 -34.98
N GLY A 662 1.60 14.51 -33.68
CA GLY A 662 0.44 14.93 -32.87
C GLY A 662 -0.76 13.98 -32.91
N GLU A 663 -0.73 12.91 -33.70
CA GLU A 663 -1.83 11.95 -33.81
C GLU A 663 -1.61 10.72 -32.90
N PRO A 664 -2.67 10.20 -32.24
CA PRO A 664 -2.57 8.96 -31.49
C PRO A 664 -2.55 7.74 -32.40
N VAL A 665 -1.73 6.75 -32.06
CA VAL A 665 -1.67 5.45 -32.79
C VAL A 665 -3.01 4.73 -32.67
N LYS A 666 -3.72 4.54 -33.78
CA LYS A 666 -5.05 3.91 -33.83
C LYS A 666 -4.97 2.39 -33.95
N ASP A 667 -3.92 1.86 -34.55
CA ASP A 667 -3.68 0.43 -34.76
C ASP A 667 -3.28 -0.29 -33.47
N LYS A 668 -3.22 -1.63 -33.45
CA LYS A 668 -2.79 -2.45 -32.31
C LYS A 668 -1.37 -2.14 -31.81
N GLY A 669 -0.58 -1.45 -32.62
CA GLY A 669 0.75 -0.93 -32.40
C GLY A 669 1.43 -0.65 -33.73
N VAL A 670 2.42 0.22 -33.71
CA VAL A 670 3.22 0.62 -34.87
C VAL A 670 4.67 0.44 -34.53
N PHE A 671 5.48 0.04 -35.51
CA PHE A 671 6.94 0.02 -35.36
C PHE A 671 7.53 1.28 -36.02
N ALA A 672 8.27 2.05 -35.25
CA ALA A 672 9.15 3.11 -35.79
C ALA A 672 10.49 2.46 -36.13
N VAL A 673 10.80 2.35 -37.39
CA VAL A 673 12.05 1.80 -37.92
C VAL A 673 12.92 2.96 -38.33
N ILE A 674 14.11 3.05 -37.78
CA ILE A 674 15.10 4.07 -38.15
C ILE A 674 16.01 3.45 -39.17
N VAL A 675 16.11 4.09 -40.33
CA VAL A 675 16.94 3.66 -41.45
C VAL A 675 18.10 4.61 -41.66
N ASP A 676 19.25 4.08 -42.05
CA ASP A 676 20.43 4.85 -42.42
C ASP A 676 20.32 5.49 -43.82
N ALA A 677 21.37 6.15 -44.29
CA ALA A 677 21.41 6.77 -45.61
C ALA A 677 21.29 5.77 -46.78
N ASP A 678 21.60 4.48 -46.55
CA ASP A 678 21.52 3.40 -47.50
C ASP A 678 20.18 2.64 -47.45
N ASP A 679 19.18 3.19 -46.66
CA ASP A 679 17.86 2.60 -46.43
C ASP A 679 17.91 1.23 -45.68
N ARG A 680 18.98 0.99 -44.90
CA ARG A 680 19.13 -0.19 -44.07
C ARG A 680 18.59 0.08 -42.68
N GLU A 681 17.89 -0.91 -42.13
CA GLU A 681 17.36 -0.83 -40.75
C GLU A 681 18.52 -0.71 -39.74
N ALA A 682 18.61 0.41 -39.06
CA ALA A 682 19.55 0.66 -37.97
C ALA A 682 18.96 0.26 -36.63
N LEU A 683 17.69 0.56 -36.38
CA LEU A 683 17.00 0.24 -35.12
C LEU A 683 15.48 0.23 -35.32
N ARG A 684 14.79 -0.56 -34.49
CA ARG A 684 13.32 -0.67 -34.49
C ARG A 684 12.78 -0.42 -33.09
N HIS A 685 11.77 0.45 -32.97
CA HIS A 685 11.04 0.73 -31.74
C HIS A 685 9.55 0.36 -31.91
N TYR A 686 9.01 -0.34 -30.94
CA TYR A 686 7.57 -0.58 -30.89
C TYR A 686 6.84 0.59 -30.21
N ILE A 687 5.80 1.11 -30.81
CA ILE A 687 4.95 2.18 -30.29
C ILE A 687 3.55 1.61 -30.07
N ALA A 688 3.10 1.59 -28.81
CA ALA A 688 1.83 1.01 -28.42
C ALA A 688 0.64 1.84 -28.90
N ARG A 689 -0.54 1.19 -29.02
CA ARG A 689 -1.80 1.87 -29.34
C ARG A 689 -2.12 2.96 -28.33
N GLY A 690 -2.57 4.12 -28.81
CA GLY A 690 -2.90 5.30 -28.00
C GLY A 690 -1.74 6.23 -27.74
N SER A 691 -0.48 5.82 -28.02
CA SER A 691 0.69 6.72 -27.93
C SER A 691 0.57 7.85 -28.94
N ILE A 692 0.96 9.06 -28.54
CA ILE A 692 1.01 10.24 -29.43
C ILE A 692 2.36 10.24 -30.13
N ILE A 693 2.34 10.24 -31.47
CA ILE A 693 3.54 10.30 -32.30
C ILE A 693 4.01 11.75 -32.39
N GLU A 694 5.31 11.99 -32.16
CA GLU A 694 5.89 13.31 -32.18
C GLU A 694 6.56 13.67 -33.52
N LEU A 695 6.92 12.68 -34.32
CA LEU A 695 7.57 12.88 -35.60
C LEU A 695 6.79 12.19 -36.72
N SER A 696 6.54 12.88 -37.82
CA SER A 696 5.87 12.33 -38.99
C SER A 696 6.74 11.29 -39.73
N ASP A 697 6.11 10.45 -40.53
CA ASP A 697 6.82 9.49 -41.39
C ASP A 697 7.85 10.21 -42.29
N ASN A 698 9.01 9.59 -42.51
CA ASN A 698 10.19 10.13 -43.22
C ASN A 698 10.87 11.36 -42.57
N SER A 699 10.65 11.67 -41.33
CA SER A 699 11.40 12.71 -40.61
C SER A 699 12.83 12.27 -40.29
N GLU A 700 13.79 13.19 -40.41
CA GLU A 700 15.16 12.95 -39.92
C GLU A 700 15.20 12.95 -38.41
N VAL A 701 15.91 11.99 -37.83
CA VAL A 701 16.06 11.82 -36.39
C VAL A 701 17.52 11.74 -36.02
N GLU A 702 17.87 12.36 -34.90
CA GLU A 702 19.16 12.18 -34.24
C GLU A 702 19.01 11.21 -33.08
N LYS A 703 20.10 10.64 -32.59
CA LYS A 703 20.08 9.80 -31.39
C LYS A 703 19.54 10.62 -30.19
N GLY A 704 18.47 10.14 -29.56
CA GLY A 704 17.76 10.82 -28.47
C GLY A 704 16.56 11.67 -28.91
N SER A 705 16.25 11.78 -30.21
CA SER A 705 15.01 12.45 -30.68
C SER A 705 13.77 11.74 -30.15
N LEU A 706 12.76 12.50 -29.71
CA LEU A 706 11.49 11.98 -29.23
C LEU A 706 10.64 11.47 -30.39
N LEU A 707 10.33 10.17 -30.41
CA LEU A 707 9.53 9.52 -31.44
C LEU A 707 8.04 9.47 -31.07
N ALA A 708 7.73 9.10 -29.82
CA ALA A 708 6.38 9.03 -29.33
C ALA A 708 6.29 9.18 -27.80
N VAL A 709 5.14 9.66 -27.32
CA VAL A 709 4.76 9.71 -25.91
C VAL A 709 3.68 8.67 -25.66
N PRO A 710 3.87 7.65 -24.83
CA PRO A 710 2.86 6.65 -24.52
C PRO A 710 1.61 7.26 -23.89
N ALA A 711 0.44 6.73 -24.21
CA ALA A 711 -0.82 7.13 -23.58
C ALA A 711 -0.87 6.80 -22.09
N ARG A 712 -0.07 5.82 -21.65
CA ARG A 712 0.18 5.45 -20.24
C ARG A 712 1.68 5.22 -20.07
N SER A 713 2.25 5.71 -18.96
CA SER A 713 3.61 5.36 -18.58
C SER A 713 3.67 3.88 -18.24
N GLU A 714 4.32 3.07 -19.07
CA GLU A 714 4.66 1.69 -18.67
C GLU A 714 5.74 1.77 -17.60
N GLN A 715 5.51 1.10 -16.48
CA GLN A 715 6.48 0.98 -15.40
C GLN A 715 7.65 0.13 -15.88
N VAL A 716 8.85 0.67 -15.83
CA VAL A 716 10.07 -0.04 -16.23
C VAL A 716 10.52 -0.96 -15.11
N VAL A 717 10.68 -2.26 -15.38
CA VAL A 717 11.23 -3.23 -14.42
C VAL A 717 12.72 -3.01 -14.29
N ILE A 718 13.18 -2.68 -13.08
CA ILE A 718 14.59 -2.42 -12.75
C ILE A 718 15.30 -3.72 -12.37
N ALA A 719 14.68 -4.53 -11.51
CA ALA A 719 15.21 -5.79 -10.99
C ALA A 719 14.10 -6.82 -10.83
N GLU A 720 14.47 -8.10 -10.95
CA GLU A 720 13.57 -9.24 -10.79
C GLU A 720 14.23 -10.32 -9.92
N TRP A 721 13.49 -10.98 -9.02
CA TRP A 721 13.99 -12.03 -8.14
C TRP A 721 12.95 -13.11 -7.87
N ASP A 722 13.43 -14.24 -7.34
CA ASP A 722 12.57 -15.32 -6.86
C ASP A 722 12.16 -15.02 -5.40
N PRO A 723 10.90 -14.74 -5.10
CA PRO A 723 10.46 -14.39 -3.75
C PRO A 723 10.40 -15.61 -2.80
N TYR A 724 10.37 -16.84 -3.32
CA TYR A 724 10.14 -18.07 -2.56
C TYR A 724 11.40 -18.84 -2.20
N ALA A 725 12.53 -18.47 -2.77
CA ALA A 725 13.78 -19.13 -2.52
C ALA A 725 14.92 -18.14 -2.31
N ASN A 726 15.84 -18.50 -1.42
CA ASN A 726 17.14 -17.86 -1.30
C ASN A 726 18.17 -18.70 -2.08
N PRO A 727 18.54 -18.31 -3.32
CA PRO A 727 19.51 -19.06 -4.09
C PRO A 727 20.93 -18.84 -3.53
N THR A 728 21.73 -19.90 -3.52
CA THR A 728 23.18 -19.84 -3.35
C THR A 728 23.79 -19.81 -4.73
N ILE A 729 24.56 -18.76 -5.07
CA ILE A 729 25.19 -18.58 -6.39
C ILE A 729 26.70 -18.77 -6.31
N ALA A 730 27.28 -19.25 -7.39
CA ALA A 730 28.73 -19.39 -7.53
C ALA A 730 29.37 -18.01 -7.76
N GLU A 731 30.29 -17.60 -6.89
CA GLU A 731 30.98 -16.31 -6.99
C GLU A 731 32.10 -16.29 -8.06
N LYS A 732 32.61 -17.45 -8.41
CA LYS A 732 33.63 -17.65 -9.44
C LYS A 732 33.35 -18.92 -10.24
N SER A 733 33.97 -19.09 -11.39
CA SER A 733 33.95 -20.35 -12.15
C SER A 733 34.86 -21.36 -11.52
N GLY A 734 34.47 -22.63 -11.47
CA GLY A 734 35.26 -23.68 -10.88
C GLY A 734 34.58 -25.04 -10.86
N ILE A 735 35.19 -25.99 -10.14
CA ILE A 735 34.69 -27.36 -9.99
C ILE A 735 34.12 -27.54 -8.59
N ILE A 736 32.95 -28.14 -8.50
CA ILE A 736 32.24 -28.41 -7.25
C ILE A 736 32.79 -29.67 -6.59
N SER A 737 33.04 -29.58 -5.27
CA SER A 737 33.22 -30.72 -4.39
C SER A 737 32.37 -30.58 -3.13
N PHE A 738 32.10 -31.65 -2.45
CA PHE A 738 31.21 -31.71 -1.29
C PHE A 738 31.97 -32.01 0.00
N GLU A 739 31.65 -31.26 1.07
CA GLU A 739 32.18 -31.52 2.41
C GLU A 739 30.96 -31.71 3.35
N ASP A 740 31.00 -32.83 4.13
CA ASP A 740 29.88 -33.17 5.05
C ASP A 740 28.51 -33.39 4.37
N ILE A 741 28.46 -33.64 3.08
CA ILE A 741 27.21 -33.97 2.35
C ILE A 741 27.10 -35.49 2.26
N ILE A 742 26.48 -36.08 3.31
CA ILE A 742 26.42 -37.55 3.49
C ILE A 742 24.93 -37.96 3.35
N PRO A 743 24.59 -38.77 2.31
CA PRO A 743 23.24 -39.29 2.15
C PRO A 743 22.76 -40.07 3.38
N GLY A 744 21.53 -39.78 3.85
CA GLY A 744 20.92 -40.37 5.02
C GLY A 744 21.37 -39.80 6.36
N VAL A 745 22.39 -38.95 6.43
CA VAL A 745 22.87 -38.28 7.65
C VAL A 745 22.63 -36.79 7.58
N THR A 746 23.22 -36.08 6.63
CA THR A 746 23.14 -34.64 6.46
C THR A 746 22.23 -34.23 5.31
N VAL A 747 22.05 -35.10 4.32
CA VAL A 747 21.13 -34.90 3.20
C VAL A 747 20.27 -36.12 2.98
N SER A 748 19.05 -35.89 2.50
CA SER A 748 18.11 -36.94 2.06
C SER A 748 17.85 -36.78 0.56
N GLU A 749 17.74 -37.90 -0.12
CA GLU A 749 17.33 -37.93 -1.50
C GLU A 749 15.82 -37.89 -1.57
N GLN A 750 15.30 -36.80 -2.11
CA GLN A 750 13.86 -36.65 -2.38
C GLN A 750 13.59 -37.04 -3.84
N PHE A 751 12.89 -38.13 -4.02
CA PHE A 751 12.47 -38.63 -5.32
C PHE A 751 11.13 -38.02 -5.66
N ASP A 752 11.05 -37.33 -6.77
CA ASP A 752 9.79 -36.81 -7.29
C ASP A 752 9.19 -37.84 -8.26
N GLU A 753 8.13 -38.51 -7.80
CA GLU A 753 7.45 -39.58 -8.57
C GLU A 753 6.88 -39.07 -9.89
N LEU A 754 6.54 -37.78 -10.00
CA LEU A 754 5.96 -37.18 -11.19
C LEU A 754 6.98 -36.82 -12.25
N THR A 755 8.16 -36.37 -11.84
CA THR A 755 9.24 -35.99 -12.77
C THR A 755 10.28 -37.09 -12.97
N GLY A 756 10.31 -38.12 -12.12
CA GLY A 756 11.29 -39.20 -12.16
C GLY A 756 12.73 -38.75 -11.82
N THR A 757 12.87 -37.54 -11.24
CA THR A 757 14.17 -36.96 -10.86
C THR A 757 14.36 -37.03 -9.34
N SER A 758 15.59 -37.33 -8.90
CA SER A 758 15.97 -37.24 -7.49
C SER A 758 16.79 -35.97 -7.25
N LYS A 759 16.50 -35.28 -6.12
CA LYS A 759 17.28 -34.13 -5.65
C LYS A 759 17.78 -34.39 -4.24
N LEU A 760 19.03 -33.97 -3.97
CA LEU A 760 19.56 -33.99 -2.62
C LEU A 760 19.07 -32.72 -1.87
N VAL A 761 18.45 -32.93 -0.70
CA VAL A 761 17.97 -31.87 0.16
C VAL A 761 18.61 -31.99 1.54
N VAL A 762 19.12 -30.89 2.07
CA VAL A 762 19.74 -30.84 3.40
C VAL A 762 18.64 -31.07 4.47
N ASN A 763 18.91 -32.01 5.39
CA ASN A 763 17.98 -32.40 6.44
C ASN A 763 17.67 -31.23 7.40
N GLU A 764 16.47 -31.21 7.97
CA GLU A 764 16.12 -30.23 9.00
C GLU A 764 16.97 -30.37 10.27
N TYR A 765 17.27 -31.61 10.65
CA TYR A 765 18.11 -31.91 11.78
C TYR A 765 19.44 -32.46 11.29
N ILE A 766 20.52 -31.72 11.55
CA ILE A 766 21.90 -32.07 11.25
C ILE A 766 22.58 -32.45 12.56
N PRO A 767 23.17 -33.67 12.68
CA PRO A 767 23.88 -34.04 13.90
C PRO A 767 25.02 -33.08 14.24
N SER A 768 25.23 -32.83 15.53
CA SER A 768 26.30 -31.96 15.98
C SER A 768 27.67 -32.47 15.53
N GLY A 769 28.43 -31.63 14.83
CA GLY A 769 29.74 -31.96 14.27
C GLY A 769 29.82 -31.99 12.74
N TYR A 770 28.68 -31.99 12.06
CA TYR A 770 28.61 -31.91 10.60
C TYR A 770 28.14 -30.52 10.15
N LYS A 771 28.75 -30.02 9.05
CA LYS A 771 28.37 -28.75 8.40
C LYS A 771 28.31 -28.94 6.90
N PRO A 772 27.15 -29.31 6.33
CA PRO A 772 27.02 -29.50 4.89
C PRO A 772 27.52 -28.27 4.14
N THR A 773 28.55 -28.44 3.33
CA THR A 773 29.21 -27.33 2.65
C THR A 773 29.53 -27.71 1.21
N ILE A 774 29.23 -26.81 0.28
CA ILE A 774 29.69 -26.91 -1.11
C ILE A 774 31.04 -26.20 -1.20
N ILE A 775 32.01 -26.84 -1.72
CA ILE A 775 33.35 -26.33 -2.00
C ILE A 775 33.49 -26.08 -3.49
N LEU A 776 33.87 -24.85 -3.84
CA LEU A 776 34.17 -24.46 -5.20
C LEU A 776 35.70 -24.27 -5.34
N ALA A 777 36.35 -25.14 -6.10
CA ALA A 777 37.76 -25.02 -6.46
C ALA A 777 37.88 -24.26 -7.79
N THR A 778 38.47 -23.06 -7.74
CA THR A 778 38.67 -22.22 -8.93
C THR A 778 39.94 -22.62 -9.69
N GLU A 779 40.08 -22.20 -10.95
CA GLU A 779 41.27 -22.46 -11.79
C GLU A 779 42.55 -21.84 -11.18
N ASP A 780 42.40 -20.80 -10.33
CA ASP A 780 43.51 -20.16 -9.59
C ASP A 780 43.88 -20.87 -8.28
N ASN A 781 43.39 -22.07 -8.03
CA ASN A 781 43.54 -22.83 -6.78
C ASN A 781 42.95 -22.12 -5.52
N GLU A 782 42.05 -21.18 -5.70
CA GLU A 782 41.31 -20.61 -4.59
C GLU A 782 40.12 -21.49 -4.22
N ILE A 783 39.94 -21.73 -2.93
CA ILE A 783 38.84 -22.56 -2.40
C ILE A 783 37.80 -21.68 -1.76
N ILE A 784 36.59 -21.66 -2.34
CA ILE A 784 35.45 -20.94 -1.80
C ILE A 784 34.47 -21.93 -1.17
N ARG A 785 34.04 -21.68 0.07
CA ARG A 785 33.16 -22.56 0.83
C ARG A 785 31.78 -21.93 1.01
N TYR A 786 30.73 -22.65 0.61
CA TYR A 786 29.31 -22.26 0.78
C TYR A 786 28.66 -23.19 1.79
N SER A 787 28.45 -22.71 3.02
CA SER A 787 27.71 -23.45 4.05
C SER A 787 26.24 -23.48 3.70
N LEU A 788 25.61 -24.65 3.77
CA LEU A 788 24.21 -24.86 3.40
C LEU A 788 23.32 -24.80 4.65
N GLU A 789 22.20 -24.13 4.50
CA GLU A 789 21.14 -24.10 5.53
C GLU A 789 20.25 -25.35 5.44
N PRO A 790 19.57 -25.74 6.53
CA PRO A 790 18.56 -26.81 6.49
C PRO A 790 17.52 -26.57 5.39
N LYS A 791 17.03 -27.64 4.80
CA LYS A 791 16.09 -27.66 3.67
C LYS A 791 16.63 -27.13 2.33
N THR A 792 17.90 -26.78 2.23
CA THR A 792 18.49 -26.37 0.95
C THR A 792 18.51 -27.55 -0.03
N SER A 793 17.93 -27.34 -1.20
CA SER A 793 18.02 -28.28 -2.32
C SER A 793 19.29 -28.01 -3.13
N LEU A 794 20.05 -29.08 -3.43
CA LEU A 794 21.27 -29.00 -4.24
C LEU A 794 20.94 -29.07 -5.73
N ASN A 795 21.42 -28.08 -6.49
CA ASN A 795 21.22 -28.01 -7.94
C ASN A 795 22.43 -28.48 -8.76
N VAL A 796 23.47 -28.90 -8.06
CA VAL A 796 24.74 -29.33 -8.68
C VAL A 796 25.16 -30.69 -8.14
N ALA A 797 25.88 -31.47 -8.98
CA ALA A 797 26.49 -32.72 -8.60
C ALA A 797 27.98 -32.51 -8.31
N GLU A 798 28.56 -33.40 -7.52
CA GLU A 798 29.99 -33.42 -7.25
C GLU A 798 30.81 -33.60 -8.54
N GLY A 799 31.90 -32.84 -8.69
CA GLY A 799 32.73 -32.81 -9.88
C GLY A 799 32.20 -31.98 -11.06
N LYS A 800 31.02 -31.39 -10.95
CA LYS A 800 30.47 -30.55 -12.02
C LYS A 800 31.21 -29.20 -12.10
N LYS A 801 31.53 -28.75 -13.31
CA LYS A 801 32.03 -27.39 -13.57
C LYS A 801 30.84 -26.42 -13.57
N VAL A 802 30.97 -25.33 -12.85
CA VAL A 802 29.98 -24.23 -12.77
C VAL A 802 30.59 -22.90 -13.20
N ASP A 803 29.79 -22.06 -13.79
CA ASP A 803 30.18 -20.71 -14.17
C ASP A 803 29.77 -19.67 -13.10
N VAL A 804 30.28 -18.45 -13.24
CA VAL A 804 29.96 -17.34 -12.35
C VAL A 804 28.43 -17.07 -12.38
N ALA A 805 27.86 -16.84 -11.21
CA ALA A 805 26.42 -16.64 -11.00
C ALA A 805 25.49 -17.84 -11.29
N ASP A 806 26.03 -19.04 -11.49
CA ASP A 806 25.20 -20.24 -11.52
C ASP A 806 24.61 -20.54 -10.14
N ILE A 807 23.35 -20.99 -10.11
CA ILE A 807 22.67 -21.38 -8.87
C ILE A 807 23.12 -22.79 -8.48
N ILE A 808 23.86 -22.88 -7.36
CA ILE A 808 24.40 -24.14 -6.84
C ILE A 808 23.50 -24.78 -5.79
N GLY A 809 22.65 -23.99 -5.13
CA GLY A 809 21.68 -24.46 -4.16
C GLY A 809 20.49 -23.50 -4.05
N LYS A 810 19.34 -23.98 -3.57
CA LYS A 810 18.15 -23.17 -3.28
C LYS A 810 17.60 -23.51 -1.91
N THR A 811 17.52 -22.54 -1.03
CA THR A 811 16.89 -22.65 0.30
C THR A 811 15.48 -22.08 0.22
N PRO A 812 14.39 -22.82 0.55
CA PRO A 812 13.05 -22.27 0.62
C PRO A 812 12.97 -21.18 1.69
N LYS A 813 12.23 -20.11 1.40
CA LYS A 813 11.93 -19.04 2.38
C LYS A 813 10.83 -19.44 3.31
#